data_f684eaf4ffbc4a0a75cf7b12d8e1d593
#
_entry.id   f684eaf4ffbc4a0a75cf7b12d8e1d593
#
_cell.length_a   1.000
_cell.length_b   1.000
_cell.length_c   1.000
_cell.angle_alpha   90.00
_cell.angle_beta   90.00
_cell.angle_gamma   90.00
#
_symmetry.space_group_name_H-M   'P 1'
#
loop_
_entity.id
_entity.type
_entity.pdbx_description
1 polymer ?
#
loop_
_entity_poly.entity_id
_entity_poly.type
_entity_poly.pdbx_seq_one_letter_code
_entity_poly.pdbx_strand_id
1 'polypeptide(L)'
;MNIINTKKKSQKEDEPQPEPRPITPEEEAMIEKEFEGLLEDYKHTRNGDKSELLKRAFDFAKKAHGCERRLDGSPYICHPLAVGRIVAREIGLGSTSICSALLHDVVNCQCSTFEEVEAAFGPYIGSLVRGLTQISGKNFRFLTEDTIEDKHSTITTSEEQAENFRNLLLTIADDVRVILVKVADRLHNMRTLNALSESKQKRVATETLSLYAPIADRLGLYNIKKELEDLGLQYNHPEEYQRLKNRMQEAEENYRLLFTTFAAPVKSLLDDLGLKYTFTYRIKTIYSVWRKMQKKHITFDEIYDLYAARIVFTPSSPENEKTDCWRIYNVLTSIYKIHPDRIRDWISHPKESGYQALQVTIMGPDNNWIEVQIRSERMNEKAEEGDAAHWKYKSGKISDNDLGKWMKDIKDILENPAPNAMDFLAQINLNVLSKSIYVFTTKGELTQLPKEATALDFAFTIHTDIGIHAEAARIDHELKPLNTTLENGQQVEIITSDKEMVTQEWFNWVTTTKARAKIRGWLRTNKKIDPTIPEEKKKKGVFSNLIGIVTKKKKKTQPPKEEFVPRSTTIELSGIDAQGLLNTITRVIGEVCTCNIVNIHLECKDGLFKGYITFNTGDSKVVNKICNELKKVHGIDKAHIKNK
;
A
#
# COMPACT_ATOMS: atom_id res chain seq x y z
N MET A 1 -25.93 -32.06 50.07
CA MET A 1 -25.73 -32.15 48.62
C MET A 1 -24.91 -30.95 48.18
N ASN A 2 -23.60 -31.14 48.08
CA ASN A 2 -22.63 -30.09 47.67
C ASN A 2 -22.47 -30.18 46.17
N ILE A 3 -22.82 -29.11 45.47
CA ILE A 3 -22.56 -28.96 44.06
C ILE A 3 -21.17 -28.31 43.93
N ILE A 4 -20.19 -29.12 43.56
CA ILE A 4 -18.82 -28.68 43.25
C ILE A 4 -18.84 -28.02 41.89
N ASN A 5 -18.66 -26.71 41.89
CA ASN A 5 -18.53 -25.88 40.69
C ASN A 5 -17.07 -25.93 40.22
N THR A 6 -16.74 -26.88 39.33
CA THR A 6 -15.43 -26.94 38.68
C THR A 6 -15.36 -25.88 37.58
N LYS A 7 -14.90 -24.68 37.90
CA LYS A 7 -14.40 -23.73 36.90
C LYS A 7 -13.11 -24.31 36.33
N LYS A 8 -13.17 -24.83 35.11
CA LYS A 8 -11.97 -25.05 34.28
C LYS A 8 -11.31 -23.70 34.04
N LYS A 9 -10.21 -23.42 34.73
CA LYS A 9 -9.23 -22.43 34.35
C LYS A 9 -8.63 -22.93 33.03
N SER A 10 -8.86 -22.22 31.92
CA SER A 10 -8.06 -22.36 30.73
C SER A 10 -6.67 -21.83 31.04
N GLN A 11 -5.75 -22.74 31.33
CA GLN A 11 -4.31 -22.43 31.36
C GLN A 11 -3.93 -21.96 29.97
N LYS A 12 -3.52 -20.71 29.83
CA LYS A 12 -2.76 -20.22 28.68
C LYS A 12 -1.38 -20.83 28.84
N GLU A 13 -1.03 -21.75 27.96
CA GLU A 13 0.32 -22.28 27.86
C GLU A 13 1.21 -21.15 27.32
N ASP A 14 2.01 -20.55 28.22
CA ASP A 14 3.18 -19.78 27.83
C ASP A 14 4.18 -20.78 27.25
N GLU A 15 4.69 -20.52 26.05
CA GLU A 15 5.73 -21.31 25.42
C GLU A 15 6.94 -21.28 26.37
N PRO A 16 7.44 -22.44 26.87
CA PRO A 16 8.58 -22.46 27.75
C PRO A 16 9.80 -21.93 27.01
N GLN A 17 10.43 -20.90 27.54
CA GLN A 17 11.71 -20.43 27.03
C GLN A 17 12.71 -21.58 27.12
N PRO A 18 13.53 -21.82 26.07
CA PRO A 18 14.57 -22.83 26.16
C PRO A 18 15.56 -22.45 27.26
N GLU A 19 15.94 -23.44 28.09
CA GLU A 19 16.89 -23.20 29.16
C GLU A 19 18.24 -22.69 28.61
N PRO A 20 18.82 -21.64 29.20
CA PRO A 20 20.14 -21.18 28.84
C PRO A 20 21.16 -22.30 28.92
N ARG A 21 21.90 -22.54 27.87
CA ARG A 21 22.95 -23.56 27.85
C ARG A 21 24.19 -23.04 27.10
N PRO A 22 25.41 -23.47 27.49
CA PRO A 22 26.62 -23.14 26.76
C PRO A 22 26.58 -23.55 25.30
N ILE A 23 27.29 -22.81 24.44
CA ILE A 23 27.48 -23.12 23.02
C ILE A 23 28.32 -24.42 22.93
N THR A 24 27.84 -25.38 22.13
CA THR A 24 28.59 -26.63 21.87
C THR A 24 29.72 -26.40 20.85
N PRO A 25 30.75 -27.29 20.78
CA PRO A 25 31.80 -27.15 19.76
C PRO A 25 31.28 -27.16 18.32
N GLU A 26 30.21 -27.91 18.04
CA GLU A 26 29.58 -27.95 16.71
C GLU A 26 28.86 -26.63 16.39
N GLU A 27 28.16 -26.09 17.40
CA GLU A 27 27.50 -24.78 17.27
C GLU A 27 28.53 -23.67 17.09
N GLU A 28 29.66 -23.76 17.82
CA GLU A 28 30.80 -22.83 17.70
C GLU A 28 31.35 -22.81 16.26
N ALA A 29 31.62 -23.99 15.70
CA ALA A 29 32.09 -24.10 14.32
C ALA A 29 31.10 -23.54 13.30
N MET A 30 29.79 -23.74 13.54
CA MET A 30 28.74 -23.18 12.70
C MET A 30 28.69 -21.64 12.79
N ILE A 31 28.79 -21.08 14.00
CA ILE A 31 28.79 -19.63 14.24
C ILE A 31 29.99 -18.97 13.55
N GLU A 32 31.18 -19.55 13.68
CA GLU A 32 32.39 -19.02 13.03
C GLU A 32 32.28 -19.06 11.52
N LYS A 33 31.73 -20.15 10.93
CA LYS A 33 31.46 -20.26 9.49
C LYS A 33 30.47 -19.20 9.01
N GLU A 34 29.40 -18.93 9.77
CA GLU A 34 28.43 -17.88 9.43
C GLU A 34 29.07 -16.49 9.49
N PHE A 35 29.97 -16.26 10.45
CA PHE A 35 30.74 -15.02 10.52
C PHE A 35 31.71 -14.86 9.34
N GLU A 36 32.42 -15.93 8.94
CA GLU A 36 33.23 -15.91 7.72
C GLU A 36 32.36 -15.55 6.49
N GLY A 37 31.17 -16.12 6.38
CA GLY A 37 30.20 -15.74 5.34
C GLY A 37 29.78 -14.27 5.39
N LEU A 38 29.63 -13.69 6.58
CA LEU A 38 29.39 -12.25 6.74
C LEU A 38 30.57 -11.41 6.23
N LEU A 39 31.81 -11.83 6.51
CA LEU A 39 33.01 -11.15 6.02
C LEU A 39 33.12 -11.23 4.49
N GLU A 40 32.74 -12.34 3.88
CA GLU A 40 32.67 -12.47 2.41
C GLU A 40 31.61 -11.54 1.82
N ASP A 41 30.39 -11.54 2.39
CA ASP A 41 29.31 -10.63 1.98
C ASP A 41 29.76 -9.16 2.10
N TYR A 42 30.53 -8.81 3.15
CA TYR A 42 31.09 -7.46 3.35
C TYR A 42 32.13 -7.06 2.31
N LYS A 43 32.99 -7.99 1.84
CA LYS A 43 34.04 -7.68 0.82
C LYS A 43 33.44 -7.15 -0.49
N HIS A 44 32.19 -7.49 -0.78
CA HIS A 44 31.47 -6.96 -1.93
C HIS A 44 31.02 -5.51 -1.73
N THR A 45 31.04 -4.99 -0.49
CA THR A 45 30.76 -3.57 -0.20
C THR A 45 32.06 -2.77 -0.32
N ARG A 46 32.16 -1.80 -1.25
CA ARG A 46 33.39 -1.08 -1.64
C ARG A 46 33.96 -0.10 -0.58
N ASN A 47 33.80 -0.32 0.71
CA ASN A 47 34.11 0.67 1.77
C ASN A 47 35.44 0.46 2.55
N GLY A 48 36.46 -0.06 1.91
CA GLY A 48 37.75 -0.32 2.55
C GLY A 48 37.70 -1.49 3.57
N ASP A 49 38.83 -2.06 3.91
CA ASP A 49 38.89 -3.21 4.83
C ASP A 49 38.68 -2.73 6.28
N LYS A 50 37.55 -3.08 6.88
CA LYS A 50 37.21 -2.90 8.28
C LYS A 50 36.83 -4.22 8.95
N SER A 51 37.34 -5.33 8.44
CA SER A 51 37.06 -6.68 8.95
C SER A 51 37.37 -6.83 10.43
N GLU A 52 38.40 -6.15 10.93
CA GLU A 52 38.76 -6.17 12.35
C GLU A 52 37.70 -5.49 13.23
N LEU A 53 37.10 -4.39 12.77
CA LEU A 53 35.97 -3.76 13.46
C LEU A 53 34.78 -4.68 13.56
N LEU A 54 34.45 -5.39 12.45
CA LEU A 54 33.38 -6.37 12.42
C LEU A 54 33.64 -7.55 13.35
N LYS A 55 34.89 -8.03 13.39
CA LYS A 55 35.28 -9.09 14.30
C LYS A 55 35.14 -8.68 15.78
N ARG A 56 35.58 -7.49 16.12
CA ARG A 56 35.39 -6.95 17.49
C ARG A 56 33.90 -6.85 17.86
N ALA A 57 33.05 -6.41 16.94
CA ALA A 57 31.61 -6.32 17.18
C ALA A 57 30.96 -7.71 17.32
N PHE A 58 31.40 -8.68 16.52
CA PHE A 58 30.96 -10.08 16.62
C PHE A 58 31.39 -10.68 17.95
N ASP A 59 32.67 -10.57 18.33
CA ASP A 59 33.20 -11.11 19.59
C ASP A 59 32.48 -10.49 20.81
N PHE A 60 32.19 -9.19 20.75
CA PHE A 60 31.43 -8.48 21.79
C PHE A 60 29.98 -9.03 21.89
N ALA A 61 29.28 -9.15 20.77
CA ALA A 61 27.91 -9.66 20.74
C ALA A 61 27.86 -11.15 21.17
N LYS A 62 28.79 -11.97 20.71
CA LYS A 62 28.92 -13.37 21.09
C LYS A 62 29.14 -13.55 22.59
N LYS A 63 30.01 -12.72 23.19
CA LYS A 63 30.20 -12.71 24.64
C LYS A 63 28.96 -12.24 25.39
N ALA A 64 28.27 -11.20 24.89
CA ALA A 64 27.08 -10.67 25.51
C ALA A 64 25.93 -11.68 25.52
N HIS A 65 25.65 -12.34 24.42
CA HIS A 65 24.54 -13.32 24.31
C HIS A 65 24.91 -14.71 24.89
N GLY A 66 26.14 -15.02 25.08
CA GLY A 66 26.69 -16.17 25.81
C GLY A 66 25.84 -17.46 25.74
N CYS A 67 25.08 -17.72 26.82
CA CYS A 67 24.25 -18.91 26.96
C CYS A 67 22.80 -18.71 26.45
N GLU A 68 22.44 -17.54 25.96
CA GLU A 68 21.07 -17.28 25.50
C GLU A 68 20.68 -18.12 24.30
N ARG A 69 19.41 -18.55 24.28
CA ARG A 69 18.84 -19.38 23.21
C ARG A 69 17.61 -18.73 22.62
N ARG A 70 17.42 -18.92 21.31
CA ARG A 70 16.16 -18.61 20.64
C ARG A 70 15.10 -19.70 20.94
N LEU A 71 13.84 -19.41 20.66
CA LEU A 71 12.74 -20.38 20.88
C LEU A 71 12.89 -21.70 20.10
N ASP A 72 13.61 -21.69 18.97
CA ASP A 72 13.98 -22.90 18.22
C ASP A 72 15.17 -23.67 18.83
N GLY A 73 15.72 -23.19 19.96
CA GLY A 73 16.86 -23.77 20.65
C GLY A 73 18.23 -23.38 20.11
N SER A 74 18.32 -22.64 19.01
CA SER A 74 19.59 -22.17 18.42
C SER A 74 20.26 -21.10 19.30
N PRO A 75 21.62 -20.96 19.27
CA PRO A 75 22.32 -19.88 19.95
C PRO A 75 21.81 -18.50 19.51
N TYR A 76 21.56 -17.59 20.46
CA TYR A 76 20.98 -16.28 20.14
C TYR A 76 21.84 -15.48 19.17
N ILE A 77 23.18 -15.59 19.24
CA ILE A 77 24.12 -14.90 18.34
C ILE A 77 23.87 -15.17 16.84
N CYS A 78 23.23 -16.29 16.50
CA CYS A 78 22.89 -16.60 15.10
C CYS A 78 21.92 -15.56 14.50
N HIS A 79 21.08 -14.93 15.35
CA HIS A 79 20.17 -13.88 14.88
C HIS A 79 20.89 -12.59 14.49
N PRO A 80 21.70 -11.94 15.32
CA PRO A 80 22.48 -10.76 14.94
C PRO A 80 23.39 -11.02 13.73
N LEU A 81 23.98 -12.21 13.62
CA LEU A 81 24.77 -12.61 12.44
C LEU A 81 23.93 -12.62 11.17
N ALA A 82 22.76 -13.27 11.20
CA ALA A 82 21.86 -13.32 10.05
C ALA A 82 21.36 -11.92 9.65
N VAL A 83 21.02 -11.07 10.63
CA VAL A 83 20.67 -9.67 10.38
C VAL A 83 21.84 -8.91 9.74
N GLY A 84 23.06 -9.09 10.25
CA GLY A 84 24.27 -8.52 9.68
C GLY A 84 24.50 -8.93 8.22
N ARG A 85 24.26 -10.21 7.88
CA ARG A 85 24.35 -10.72 6.51
C ARG A 85 23.28 -10.12 5.57
N ILE A 86 22.04 -9.96 6.05
CA ILE A 86 20.98 -9.28 5.29
C ILE A 86 21.41 -7.83 5.02
N VAL A 87 21.92 -7.12 6.04
CA VAL A 87 22.39 -5.74 5.92
C VAL A 87 23.55 -5.62 4.92
N ALA A 88 24.48 -6.55 4.92
CA ALA A 88 25.64 -6.57 4.02
C ALA A 88 25.25 -6.95 2.60
N ARG A 89 24.57 -8.08 2.42
CA ARG A 89 24.33 -8.71 1.11
C ARG A 89 23.08 -8.18 0.42
N GLU A 90 21.94 -8.10 1.13
CA GLU A 90 20.65 -7.79 0.52
C GLU A 90 20.40 -6.27 0.46
N ILE A 91 20.84 -5.51 1.49
CA ILE A 91 20.72 -4.04 1.53
C ILE A 91 21.97 -3.36 0.98
N GLY A 92 23.16 -3.94 1.17
CA GLY A 92 24.42 -3.42 0.67
C GLY A 92 25.03 -2.28 1.51
N LEU A 93 24.79 -2.26 2.83
CA LEU A 93 25.33 -1.25 3.74
C LEU A 93 26.74 -1.59 4.22
N GLY A 94 27.48 -0.56 4.62
CA GLY A 94 28.87 -0.68 5.08
C GLY A 94 29.02 -1.12 6.53
N SER A 95 30.31 -1.23 6.96
CA SER A 95 30.74 -1.75 8.26
C SER A 95 30.01 -1.16 9.47
N THR A 96 29.71 0.13 9.48
CA THR A 96 29.01 0.79 10.60
C THR A 96 27.62 0.21 10.84
N SER A 97 26.84 0.04 9.76
CA SER A 97 25.50 -0.55 9.86
C SER A 97 25.54 -2.03 10.19
N ILE A 98 26.55 -2.77 9.68
CA ILE A 98 26.76 -4.18 10.02
C ILE A 98 27.15 -4.32 11.49
N CYS A 99 28.04 -3.48 12.02
CA CYS A 99 28.35 -3.45 13.46
C CYS A 99 27.09 -3.16 14.29
N SER A 100 26.29 -2.17 13.88
CA SER A 100 25.05 -1.86 14.59
C SER A 100 24.05 -3.02 14.53
N ALA A 101 24.00 -3.79 13.43
CA ALA A 101 23.21 -5.00 13.32
C ALA A 101 23.70 -6.13 14.24
N LEU A 102 25.02 -6.31 14.38
CA LEU A 102 25.58 -7.28 15.32
C LEU A 102 25.30 -6.92 16.78
N LEU A 103 25.22 -5.62 17.10
CA LEU A 103 25.08 -5.11 18.46
C LEU A 103 23.64 -4.69 18.83
N HIS A 104 22.66 -4.85 17.95
CA HIS A 104 21.33 -4.22 18.12
C HIS A 104 20.55 -4.70 19.33
N ASP A 105 20.78 -5.93 19.80
CA ASP A 105 20.07 -6.53 20.93
C ASP A 105 20.89 -6.65 22.22
N VAL A 106 22.21 -6.35 22.19
CA VAL A 106 23.08 -6.55 23.36
C VAL A 106 22.67 -5.71 24.58
N VAL A 107 21.98 -4.59 24.37
CA VAL A 107 21.43 -3.76 25.44
C VAL A 107 20.04 -4.21 25.86
N ASN A 108 19.23 -4.71 24.92
CA ASN A 108 17.89 -5.21 25.20
C ASN A 108 17.90 -6.44 26.12
N CYS A 109 18.86 -7.35 25.94
CA CYS A 109 19.05 -8.52 26.80
C CYS A 109 19.67 -8.18 28.17
N GLN A 110 19.95 -6.89 28.44
CA GLN A 110 20.67 -6.44 29.67
C GLN A 110 22.07 -7.05 29.81
N CYS A 111 22.65 -7.51 28.70
CA CYS A 111 23.98 -8.12 28.68
C CYS A 111 25.10 -7.09 28.59
N SER A 112 24.78 -5.83 28.22
CA SER A 112 25.71 -4.70 28.16
C SER A 112 24.92 -3.37 28.30
N THR A 113 25.67 -2.27 28.52
CA THR A 113 25.09 -0.91 28.61
C THR A 113 25.40 -0.10 27.35
N PHE A 114 24.67 1.00 27.14
CA PHE A 114 24.96 1.92 26.04
C PHE A 114 26.34 2.54 26.15
N GLU A 115 26.79 2.83 27.40
CA GLU A 115 28.09 3.42 27.70
C GLU A 115 29.23 2.47 27.33
N GLU A 116 29.07 1.17 27.58
CA GLU A 116 30.03 0.14 27.18
C GLU A 116 30.14 0.00 25.66
N VAL A 117 28.99 0.00 24.96
CA VAL A 117 28.97 -0.05 23.49
C VAL A 117 29.61 1.22 22.89
N GLU A 118 29.30 2.39 23.43
CA GLU A 118 29.84 3.66 22.97
C GLU A 118 31.35 3.76 23.24
N ALA A 119 31.81 3.30 24.40
CA ALA A 119 33.26 3.24 24.74
C ALA A 119 34.04 2.28 23.83
N ALA A 120 33.43 1.13 23.45
CA ALA A 120 34.08 0.12 22.62
C ALA A 120 34.08 0.47 21.12
N PHE A 121 33.01 1.09 20.60
CA PHE A 121 32.76 1.28 19.15
C PHE A 121 32.61 2.74 18.71
N GLY A 122 32.66 3.67 19.66
CA GLY A 122 32.55 5.10 19.43
C GLY A 122 31.10 5.62 19.41
N PRO A 123 30.90 6.96 19.53
CA PRO A 123 29.60 7.58 19.74
C PRO A 123 28.64 7.36 18.57
N TYR A 124 29.18 7.21 17.37
CA TYR A 124 28.34 7.05 16.17
C TYR A 124 27.65 5.67 16.08
N ILE A 125 28.37 4.58 16.36
CA ILE A 125 27.78 3.24 16.45
C ILE A 125 26.89 3.16 17.69
N GLY A 126 27.30 3.77 18.82
CA GLY A 126 26.50 3.88 20.03
C GLY A 126 25.16 4.54 19.79
N SER A 127 25.09 5.65 19.01
CA SER A 127 23.84 6.33 18.69
C SER A 127 22.90 5.47 17.80
N LEU A 128 23.44 4.73 16.83
CA LEU A 128 22.66 3.80 16.02
C LEU A 128 22.07 2.65 16.85
N VAL A 129 22.88 2.04 17.73
CA VAL A 129 22.42 0.98 18.65
C VAL A 129 21.35 1.52 19.60
N ARG A 130 21.52 2.74 20.12
CA ARG A 130 20.51 3.42 20.96
C ARG A 130 19.20 3.59 20.21
N GLY A 131 19.23 4.07 18.95
CA GLY A 131 18.06 4.18 18.09
C GLY A 131 17.37 2.83 17.85
N LEU A 132 18.14 1.77 17.55
CA LEU A 132 17.63 0.42 17.37
C LEU A 132 16.97 -0.13 18.64
N THR A 133 17.55 0.11 19.81
CA THR A 133 17.04 -0.32 21.12
C THR A 133 15.78 0.44 21.52
N GLN A 134 15.71 1.76 21.26
CA GLN A 134 14.51 2.56 21.55
C GLN A 134 13.30 2.06 20.79
N ILE A 135 13.48 1.64 19.54
CA ILE A 135 12.43 1.01 18.74
C ILE A 135 12.06 -0.38 19.30
N SER A 136 13.01 -1.11 19.91
CA SER A 136 12.79 -2.44 20.50
C SER A 136 12.39 -2.40 21.97
N GLY A 137 12.41 -1.25 22.64
CA GLY A 137 12.19 -1.07 24.08
C GLY A 137 10.79 -1.44 24.58
N LYS A 138 10.50 -1.24 25.88
CA LYS A 138 9.33 -1.75 26.64
C LYS A 138 7.95 -1.59 25.97
N ASN A 139 7.80 -0.65 25.05
CA ASN A 139 6.58 -0.44 24.28
C ASN A 139 6.54 -1.27 22.96
N PHE A 140 7.66 -1.92 22.59
CA PHE A 140 7.80 -2.81 21.44
C PHE A 140 7.94 -4.30 21.82
N ARG A 141 7.73 -4.64 23.09
CA ARG A 141 7.75 -6.03 23.61
C ARG A 141 6.60 -6.87 23.09
N PHE A 142 6.50 -6.99 21.77
CA PHE A 142 5.57 -7.93 21.14
C PHE A 142 6.16 -9.34 20.98
N LEU A 143 7.42 -9.56 21.31
CA LEU A 143 8.10 -10.85 21.16
C LEU A 143 8.64 -11.45 22.46
N THR A 144 8.63 -10.72 23.58
CA THR A 144 9.05 -11.25 24.88
C THR A 144 7.99 -10.92 25.92
N GLU A 145 7.49 -11.92 26.53
CA GLU A 145 6.74 -12.12 27.77
C GLU A 145 6.26 -10.92 28.61
N ASP A 146 5.17 -11.21 29.33
CA ASP A 146 4.62 -10.52 30.49
C ASP A 146 3.88 -9.20 30.27
N THR A 147 2.71 -9.26 29.61
CA THR A 147 1.54 -8.48 30.05
C THR A 147 0.28 -9.03 29.40
N ILE A 148 -0.22 -10.14 29.93
CA ILE A 148 -1.61 -10.56 29.73
C ILE A 148 -2.28 -10.59 31.12
N GLU A 149 -2.58 -9.41 31.61
CA GLU A 149 -3.66 -9.17 32.56
C GLU A 149 -4.32 -7.87 32.15
N ASP A 150 -5.31 -7.97 31.23
CA ASP A 150 -6.57 -7.27 31.37
C ASP A 150 -7.50 -7.57 30.19
N LYS A 151 -8.61 -8.22 30.53
CA LYS A 151 -9.65 -8.66 29.61
C LYS A 151 -10.63 -7.54 29.22
N HIS A 152 -10.21 -6.33 28.87
CA HIS A 152 -11.20 -5.27 28.51
C HIS A 152 -10.77 -4.25 27.48
N SER A 153 -9.84 -4.54 26.54
CA SER A 153 -9.53 -3.51 25.55
C SER A 153 -9.17 -4.01 24.16
N THR A 154 -10.17 -4.23 23.33
CA THR A 154 -10.03 -4.23 21.86
C THR A 154 -9.69 -2.83 21.28
N ILE A 155 -9.72 -1.81 22.11
CA ILE A 155 -9.45 -0.40 21.72
C ILE A 155 -7.99 -0.01 22.01
N THR A 156 -7.35 -0.56 23.04
CA THR A 156 -5.96 -0.28 23.44
C THR A 156 -4.93 -0.80 22.45
N THR A 157 -5.17 -1.90 21.75
CA THR A 157 -4.22 -2.48 20.80
C THR A 157 -3.96 -1.61 19.57
N SER A 158 -4.93 -0.85 19.10
CA SER A 158 -4.73 0.04 17.92
C SER A 158 -4.05 1.37 18.28
N GLU A 159 -4.29 1.89 19.48
CA GLU A 159 -3.61 3.10 19.97
C GLU A 159 -2.15 2.83 20.32
N GLU A 160 -1.84 1.69 20.94
CA GLU A 160 -0.47 1.25 21.21
C GLU A 160 0.33 1.01 19.91
N GLN A 161 -0.28 0.40 18.90
CA GLN A 161 0.35 0.23 17.59
C GLN A 161 0.66 1.57 16.92
N ALA A 162 -0.23 2.55 17.06
CA ALA A 162 -0.03 3.88 16.51
C ALA A 162 1.09 4.65 17.23
N GLU A 163 1.17 4.54 18.56
CA GLU A 163 2.25 5.17 19.35
C GLU A 163 3.60 4.51 19.07
N ASN A 164 3.65 3.20 18.95
CA ASN A 164 4.84 2.47 18.57
C ASN A 164 5.34 2.89 17.19
N PHE A 165 4.42 3.07 16.24
CA PHE A 165 4.77 3.54 14.91
C PHE A 165 5.27 4.99 14.91
N ARG A 166 4.69 5.85 15.73
CA ARG A 166 5.18 7.22 15.94
C ARG A 166 6.62 7.24 16.45
N ASN A 167 6.93 6.41 17.44
CA ASN A 167 8.28 6.30 18.00
C ASN A 167 9.28 5.75 16.96
N LEU A 168 8.86 4.79 16.13
CA LEU A 168 9.64 4.31 14.99
C LEU A 168 10.01 5.46 14.04
N LEU A 169 9.03 6.29 13.67
CA LEU A 169 9.24 7.41 12.75
C LEU A 169 10.12 8.52 13.33
N LEU A 170 9.98 8.81 14.62
CA LEU A 170 10.87 9.77 15.31
C LEU A 170 12.32 9.33 15.19
N THR A 171 12.59 8.05 15.38
CA THR A 171 13.96 7.50 15.27
C THR A 171 14.48 7.49 13.82
N ILE A 172 13.59 7.30 12.84
CA ILE A 172 13.93 7.38 11.40
C ILE A 172 14.40 8.81 11.03
N ALA A 173 13.78 9.82 11.63
CA ALA A 173 14.11 11.22 11.33
C ALA A 173 15.56 11.59 11.69
N ASP A 174 16.19 10.83 12.59
CA ASP A 174 17.58 11.05 13.01
C ASP A 174 18.58 10.34 12.09
N ASP A 175 18.38 9.07 11.77
CA ASP A 175 19.25 8.31 10.87
C ASP A 175 18.50 7.14 10.19
N VAL A 176 18.39 7.23 8.86
CA VAL A 176 17.69 6.21 8.04
C VAL A 176 18.27 4.79 8.16
N ARG A 177 19.56 4.65 8.56
CA ARG A 177 20.17 3.32 8.73
C ARG A 177 19.51 2.52 9.85
N VAL A 178 18.98 3.19 10.85
CA VAL A 178 18.24 2.53 11.94
C VAL A 178 17.07 1.73 11.37
N ILE A 179 16.27 2.33 10.48
CA ILE A 179 15.14 1.60 9.89
C ILE A 179 15.57 0.51 8.90
N LEU A 180 16.67 0.73 8.16
CA LEU A 180 17.22 -0.28 7.26
C LEU A 180 17.65 -1.55 8.02
N VAL A 181 18.32 -1.39 9.17
CA VAL A 181 18.67 -2.50 10.06
C VAL A 181 17.41 -3.13 10.66
N LYS A 182 16.42 -2.33 11.06
CA LYS A 182 15.13 -2.86 11.57
C LYS A 182 14.31 -3.62 10.54
N VAL A 183 14.35 -3.24 9.27
CA VAL A 183 13.74 -4.02 8.19
C VAL A 183 14.46 -5.36 8.01
N ALA A 184 15.82 -5.38 8.13
CA ALA A 184 16.60 -6.61 8.09
C ALA A 184 16.29 -7.53 9.29
N ASP A 185 16.21 -6.97 10.50
CA ASP A 185 15.78 -7.66 11.72
C ASP A 185 14.38 -8.28 11.53
N ARG A 186 13.41 -7.50 11.08
CA ARG A 186 12.05 -7.98 10.80
C ARG A 186 12.04 -9.11 9.77
N LEU A 187 12.82 -9.01 8.71
CA LEU A 187 12.91 -10.06 7.70
C LEU A 187 13.42 -11.38 8.29
N HIS A 188 14.49 -11.31 9.09
CA HIS A 188 15.00 -12.51 9.74
C HIS A 188 13.98 -13.10 10.73
N ASN A 189 13.31 -12.26 11.52
CA ASN A 189 12.25 -12.70 12.43
C ASN A 189 11.09 -13.36 11.68
N MET A 190 10.70 -12.86 10.50
CA MET A 190 9.69 -13.49 9.65
C MET A 190 10.15 -14.84 9.08
N ARG A 191 11.41 -14.98 8.71
CA ARG A 191 12.00 -16.26 8.24
C ARG A 191 12.00 -17.34 9.31
N THR A 192 12.07 -16.95 10.60
CA THR A 192 12.13 -17.87 11.76
C THR A 192 10.84 -17.87 12.59
N LEU A 193 9.73 -17.36 12.05
CA LEU A 193 8.50 -17.12 12.79
C LEU A 193 7.74 -18.40 13.16
N ASN A 194 8.08 -19.52 12.52
CA ASN A 194 7.48 -20.84 12.77
C ASN A 194 7.69 -21.37 14.20
N ALA A 195 8.68 -20.85 14.93
CA ALA A 195 8.94 -21.21 16.33
C ALA A 195 7.92 -20.60 17.32
N LEU A 196 7.09 -19.62 16.88
CA LEU A 196 6.11 -18.95 17.71
C LEU A 196 4.73 -19.61 17.62
N SER A 197 3.88 -19.36 18.63
CA SER A 197 2.47 -19.77 18.60
C SER A 197 1.69 -19.09 17.47
N GLU A 198 0.64 -19.74 16.97
CA GLU A 198 -0.14 -19.27 15.82
C GLU A 198 -0.71 -17.86 16.03
N SER A 199 -1.13 -17.54 17.26
CA SER A 199 -1.64 -16.20 17.59
C SER A 199 -0.57 -15.11 17.48
N LYS A 200 0.65 -15.40 17.94
CA LYS A 200 1.81 -14.52 17.83
C LYS A 200 2.26 -14.39 16.36
N GLN A 201 2.29 -15.51 15.62
CA GLN A 201 2.61 -15.52 14.18
C GLN A 201 1.68 -14.57 13.41
N LYS A 202 0.38 -14.68 13.56
CA LYS A 202 -0.62 -13.83 12.89
C LYS A 202 -0.44 -12.35 13.23
N ARG A 203 -0.18 -12.04 14.51
CA ARG A 203 0.05 -10.65 14.94
C ARG A 203 1.29 -10.04 14.28
N VAL A 204 2.43 -10.74 14.32
CA VAL A 204 3.69 -10.29 13.72
C VAL A 204 3.56 -10.17 12.20
N ALA A 205 2.89 -11.12 11.55
CA ALA A 205 2.63 -11.10 10.12
C ALA A 205 1.75 -9.90 9.71
N THR A 206 0.68 -9.61 10.47
CA THR A 206 -0.20 -8.45 10.23
C THR A 206 0.57 -7.13 10.37
N GLU A 207 1.37 -6.97 11.42
CA GLU A 207 2.23 -5.80 11.60
C GLU A 207 3.24 -5.67 10.45
N THR A 208 3.84 -6.77 10.02
CA THR A 208 4.80 -6.78 8.91
C THR A 208 4.16 -6.31 7.61
N LEU A 209 2.96 -6.78 7.28
CA LEU A 209 2.23 -6.36 6.07
C LEU A 209 1.75 -4.91 6.13
N SER A 210 1.39 -4.41 7.32
CA SER A 210 0.86 -3.06 7.49
C SER A 210 1.93 -1.98 7.61
N LEU A 211 3.12 -2.30 8.14
CA LEU A 211 4.19 -1.34 8.42
C LEU A 211 5.47 -1.61 7.63
N TYR A 212 6.10 -2.77 7.82
CA TYR A 212 7.45 -3.02 7.32
C TYR A 212 7.51 -3.25 5.82
N ALA A 213 6.53 -3.93 5.22
CA ALA A 213 6.49 -4.13 3.78
C ALA A 213 6.29 -2.79 3.01
N PRO A 214 5.38 -1.87 3.43
CA PRO A 214 5.30 -0.53 2.85
C PRO A 214 6.57 0.32 3.04
N ILE A 215 7.23 0.24 4.20
CA ILE A 215 8.51 0.93 4.45
C ILE A 215 9.58 0.37 3.51
N ALA A 216 9.70 -0.95 3.37
CA ALA A 216 10.64 -1.57 2.46
C ALA A 216 10.39 -1.16 0.99
N ASP A 217 9.12 -1.06 0.58
CA ASP A 217 8.73 -0.54 -0.75
C ASP A 217 9.19 0.91 -0.94
N ARG A 218 9.01 1.76 0.07
CA ARG A 218 9.40 3.18 0.02
C ARG A 218 10.91 3.37 -0.01
N LEU A 219 11.64 2.53 0.71
CA LEU A 219 13.11 2.52 0.72
C LEU A 219 13.72 1.85 -0.51
N GLY A 220 12.91 1.35 -1.45
CA GLY A 220 13.37 0.68 -2.66
C GLY A 220 13.90 -0.75 -2.43
N LEU A 221 13.68 -1.34 -1.25
CA LEU A 221 14.10 -2.71 -0.90
C LEU A 221 13.11 -3.73 -1.47
N TYR A 222 12.96 -3.75 -2.82
CA TYR A 222 11.87 -4.51 -3.47
C TYR A 222 11.93 -6.01 -3.24
N ASN A 223 13.11 -6.61 -3.13
CA ASN A 223 13.25 -8.05 -2.88
C ASN A 223 12.84 -8.39 -1.44
N ILE A 224 13.30 -7.61 -0.48
CA ILE A 224 12.91 -7.74 0.93
C ILE A 224 11.39 -7.54 1.08
N LYS A 225 10.82 -6.51 0.44
CA LYS A 225 9.37 -6.28 0.44
C LYS A 225 8.61 -7.51 -0.06
N LYS A 226 8.99 -8.06 -1.22
CA LYS A 226 8.33 -9.25 -1.80
C LYS A 226 8.33 -10.42 -0.84
N GLU A 227 9.46 -10.67 -0.19
CA GLU A 227 9.59 -11.76 0.78
C GLU A 227 8.78 -11.50 2.05
N LEU A 228 8.79 -10.26 2.58
CA LEU A 228 7.95 -9.87 3.72
C LEU A 228 6.45 -10.03 3.41
N GLU A 229 6.03 -9.67 2.19
CA GLU A 229 4.64 -9.83 1.73
C GLU A 229 4.25 -11.30 1.61
N ASP A 230 5.10 -12.15 1.04
CA ASP A 230 4.82 -13.58 0.88
C ASP A 230 4.81 -14.32 2.23
N LEU A 231 5.79 -14.06 3.10
CA LEU A 231 5.82 -14.59 4.47
C LEU A 231 4.62 -14.07 5.30
N GLY A 232 4.27 -12.79 5.14
CA GLY A 232 3.11 -12.22 5.81
C GLY A 232 1.81 -12.92 5.41
N LEU A 233 1.62 -13.25 4.13
CA LEU A 233 0.47 -14.02 3.67
C LEU A 233 0.49 -15.45 4.20
N GLN A 234 1.67 -16.09 4.20
CA GLN A 234 1.85 -17.47 4.66
C GLN A 234 1.36 -17.64 6.11
N TYR A 235 1.64 -16.69 7.00
CA TYR A 235 1.25 -16.78 8.41
C TYR A 235 -0.16 -16.24 8.69
N ASN A 236 -0.66 -15.26 7.92
CA ASN A 236 -2.00 -14.75 8.10
C ASN A 236 -3.08 -15.62 7.47
N HIS A 237 -2.80 -16.22 6.29
CA HIS A 237 -3.74 -17.02 5.50
C HIS A 237 -3.05 -18.29 4.99
N PRO A 238 -2.66 -19.23 5.87
CA PRO A 238 -1.82 -20.37 5.51
C PRO A 238 -2.48 -21.30 4.49
N GLU A 239 -3.78 -21.53 4.58
CA GLU A 239 -4.51 -22.40 3.64
C GLU A 239 -4.56 -21.79 2.24
N GLU A 240 -4.85 -20.48 2.14
CA GLU A 240 -4.89 -19.76 0.87
C GLU A 240 -3.49 -19.68 0.24
N TYR A 241 -2.47 -19.40 1.05
CA TYR A 241 -1.09 -19.38 0.61
C TYR A 241 -0.68 -20.73 0.02
N GLN A 242 -0.95 -21.84 0.72
CA GLN A 242 -0.59 -23.18 0.25
C GLN A 242 -1.36 -23.56 -1.02
N ARG A 243 -2.65 -23.24 -1.09
CA ARG A 243 -3.46 -23.46 -2.29
C ARG A 243 -2.90 -22.71 -3.51
N LEU A 244 -2.57 -21.44 -3.35
CA LEU A 244 -2.01 -20.62 -4.43
C LEU A 244 -0.60 -21.08 -4.80
N LYS A 245 0.23 -21.46 -3.82
CA LYS A 245 1.57 -22.01 -4.06
C LYS A 245 1.53 -23.25 -4.93
N ASN A 246 0.65 -24.20 -4.61
CA ASN A 246 0.51 -25.44 -5.39
C ASN A 246 0.04 -25.13 -6.83
N ARG A 247 -0.98 -24.29 -6.99
CA ARG A 247 -1.47 -23.90 -8.32
C ARG A 247 -0.44 -23.14 -9.14
N MET A 248 0.38 -22.30 -8.50
CA MET A 248 1.46 -21.59 -9.18
C MET A 248 2.58 -22.53 -9.62
N GLN A 249 2.91 -23.56 -8.83
CA GLN A 249 3.89 -24.57 -9.21
C GLN A 249 3.43 -25.39 -10.43
N GLU A 250 2.17 -25.86 -10.42
CA GLU A 250 1.58 -26.55 -11.57
C GLU A 250 1.58 -25.69 -12.84
N ALA A 251 1.20 -24.41 -12.69
CA ALA A 251 1.19 -23.47 -13.79
C ALA A 251 2.60 -23.14 -14.29
N GLU A 252 3.62 -23.15 -13.43
CA GLU A 252 5.02 -22.88 -13.79
C GLU A 252 5.59 -23.97 -14.71
N GLU A 253 5.31 -25.23 -14.43
CA GLU A 253 5.77 -26.34 -15.27
C GLU A 253 5.26 -26.20 -16.70
N ASN A 254 3.97 -25.90 -16.86
CA ASN A 254 3.36 -25.65 -18.15
C ASN A 254 3.96 -24.40 -18.83
N TYR A 255 4.18 -23.33 -18.08
CA TYR A 255 4.73 -22.09 -18.62
C TYR A 255 6.19 -22.24 -19.04
N ARG A 256 6.98 -23.05 -18.35
CA ARG A 256 8.38 -23.31 -18.73
C ARG A 256 8.49 -23.93 -20.13
N LEU A 257 7.59 -24.84 -20.46
CA LEU A 257 7.54 -25.44 -21.80
C LEU A 257 7.12 -24.39 -22.84
N LEU A 258 6.05 -23.65 -22.55
CA LEU A 258 5.55 -22.56 -23.40
C LEU A 258 6.63 -21.49 -23.62
N PHE A 259 7.35 -21.10 -22.57
CA PHE A 259 8.42 -20.10 -22.66
C PHE A 259 9.57 -20.58 -23.55
N THR A 260 9.94 -21.84 -23.49
CA THR A 260 11.01 -22.40 -24.33
C THR A 260 10.64 -22.31 -25.81
N THR A 261 9.40 -22.68 -26.16
CA THR A 261 8.88 -22.58 -27.54
C THR A 261 8.79 -21.14 -28.01
N PHE A 262 8.31 -20.25 -27.13
CA PHE A 262 8.20 -18.82 -27.38
C PHE A 262 9.58 -18.15 -27.56
N ALA A 263 10.55 -18.48 -26.72
CA ALA A 263 11.85 -17.81 -26.69
C ALA A 263 12.77 -18.20 -27.86
N ALA A 264 12.64 -19.40 -28.40
CA ALA A 264 13.56 -19.90 -29.42
C ALA A 264 13.66 -19.02 -30.68
N PRO A 265 12.57 -18.62 -31.37
CA PRO A 265 12.66 -17.76 -32.56
C PRO A 265 13.12 -16.33 -32.20
N VAL A 266 12.76 -15.84 -31.01
CA VAL A 266 13.21 -14.52 -30.55
C VAL A 266 14.72 -14.50 -30.33
N LYS A 267 15.26 -15.52 -29.66
CA LYS A 267 16.71 -15.64 -29.42
C LYS A 267 17.48 -15.64 -30.72
N SER A 268 17.04 -16.41 -31.72
CA SER A 268 17.71 -16.45 -33.03
C SER A 268 17.86 -15.06 -33.66
N LEU A 269 16.80 -14.25 -33.66
CA LEU A 269 16.85 -12.91 -34.21
C LEU A 269 17.59 -11.89 -33.31
N LEU A 270 17.59 -12.09 -31.98
CA LEU A 270 18.38 -11.27 -31.06
C LEU A 270 19.89 -11.54 -31.22
N ASP A 271 20.28 -12.77 -31.50
CA ASP A 271 21.67 -13.15 -31.78
C ASP A 271 22.18 -12.44 -33.05
N ASP A 272 21.32 -12.29 -34.08
CA ASP A 272 21.62 -11.55 -35.31
C ASP A 272 21.81 -10.04 -35.05
N LEU A 273 21.24 -9.49 -34.00
CA LEU A 273 21.45 -8.09 -33.60
C LEU A 273 22.84 -7.84 -33.00
N GLY A 274 23.57 -8.86 -32.61
CA GLY A 274 24.90 -8.77 -31.98
C GLY A 274 24.88 -8.18 -30.57
N LEU A 275 23.74 -8.11 -29.91
CA LEU A 275 23.61 -7.65 -28.51
C LEU A 275 23.85 -8.79 -27.54
N LYS A 276 24.56 -8.50 -26.45
CA LYS A 276 24.58 -9.42 -25.31
C LYS A 276 23.27 -9.27 -24.55
N TYR A 277 22.58 -10.36 -24.29
CA TYR A 277 21.32 -10.35 -23.57
C TYR A 277 21.14 -11.60 -22.71
N THR A 278 20.25 -11.47 -21.72
CA THR A 278 19.69 -12.58 -20.93
C THR A 278 18.19 -12.59 -21.14
N PHE A 279 17.65 -13.72 -21.60
CA PHE A 279 16.23 -13.89 -21.82
C PHE A 279 15.67 -14.91 -20.85
N THR A 280 14.88 -14.44 -19.88
CA THR A 280 14.31 -15.22 -18.78
C THR A 280 12.81 -14.97 -18.66
N TYR A 281 12.15 -15.77 -17.84
CA TYR A 281 10.79 -15.45 -17.39
C TYR A 281 10.81 -15.02 -15.92
N ARG A 282 9.79 -14.26 -15.54
CA ARG A 282 9.54 -13.83 -14.17
C ARG A 282 8.18 -14.32 -13.75
N ILE A 283 8.10 -14.85 -12.55
CA ILE A 283 6.86 -15.26 -11.90
C ILE A 283 6.46 -14.18 -10.91
N LYS A 284 5.17 -13.84 -10.82
CA LYS A 284 4.65 -12.99 -9.74
C LYS A 284 4.75 -13.70 -8.41
N THR A 285 4.91 -12.92 -7.33
CA THR A 285 4.86 -13.44 -5.96
C THR A 285 3.44 -13.90 -5.61
N ILE A 286 3.32 -14.86 -4.70
CA ILE A 286 2.04 -15.44 -4.26
C ILE A 286 1.15 -14.33 -3.68
N TYR A 287 1.72 -13.43 -2.88
CA TYR A 287 1.01 -12.28 -2.33
C TYR A 287 0.47 -11.33 -3.41
N SER A 288 1.27 -11.05 -4.45
CA SER A 288 0.83 -10.19 -5.57
C SER A 288 -0.34 -10.79 -6.34
N VAL A 289 -0.35 -12.12 -6.50
CA VAL A 289 -1.46 -12.88 -7.10
C VAL A 289 -2.70 -12.79 -6.21
N TRP A 290 -2.56 -13.14 -4.94
CA TRP A 290 -3.63 -13.08 -3.94
C TRP A 290 -4.25 -11.69 -3.86
N ARG A 291 -3.43 -10.65 -3.71
CA ARG A 291 -3.88 -9.25 -3.65
C ARG A 291 -4.65 -8.82 -4.90
N LYS A 292 -4.22 -9.28 -6.09
CA LYS A 292 -4.92 -8.98 -7.34
C LYS A 292 -6.27 -9.67 -7.40
N MET A 293 -6.38 -10.93 -6.96
CA MET A 293 -7.64 -11.66 -6.85
C MET A 293 -8.61 -10.93 -5.91
N GLN A 294 -8.14 -10.54 -4.72
CA GLN A 294 -8.96 -9.81 -3.74
C GLN A 294 -9.41 -8.43 -4.27
N LYS A 295 -8.48 -7.63 -4.82
CA LYS A 295 -8.80 -6.27 -5.27
C LYS A 295 -9.73 -6.22 -6.47
N LYS A 296 -9.63 -7.20 -7.40
CA LYS A 296 -10.40 -7.24 -8.64
C LYS A 296 -11.58 -8.20 -8.59
N HIS A 297 -11.73 -8.95 -7.50
CA HIS A 297 -12.73 -10.02 -7.35
C HIS A 297 -12.70 -11.03 -8.50
N ILE A 298 -11.49 -11.44 -8.93
CA ILE A 298 -11.25 -12.39 -10.01
C ILE A 298 -10.68 -13.70 -9.48
N THR A 299 -10.84 -14.76 -10.25
CA THR A 299 -10.26 -16.07 -9.97
C THR A 299 -8.79 -16.15 -10.39
N PHE A 300 -8.08 -17.21 -9.97
CA PHE A 300 -6.68 -17.43 -10.37
C PHE A 300 -6.54 -17.56 -11.90
N ASP A 301 -7.48 -18.21 -12.56
CA ASP A 301 -7.45 -18.48 -14.00
C ASP A 301 -7.68 -17.21 -14.85
N GLU A 302 -8.24 -16.17 -14.26
CA GLU A 302 -8.42 -14.86 -14.90
C GLU A 302 -7.20 -13.96 -14.79
N ILE A 303 -6.09 -14.45 -14.21
CA ILE A 303 -4.86 -13.67 -14.08
C ILE A 303 -3.96 -13.92 -15.30
N TYR A 304 -4.06 -13.08 -16.30
CA TYR A 304 -3.29 -13.19 -17.55
C TYR A 304 -1.79 -12.86 -17.42
N ASP A 305 -1.37 -12.13 -16.39
CA ASP A 305 0.00 -11.66 -16.18
C ASP A 305 0.71 -12.36 -15.03
N LEU A 306 0.39 -13.64 -14.82
CA LEU A 306 1.06 -14.49 -13.81
C LEU A 306 2.54 -14.64 -14.13
N TYR A 307 2.86 -14.80 -15.40
CA TYR A 307 4.20 -14.92 -15.94
C TYR A 307 4.48 -13.77 -16.90
N ALA A 308 5.71 -13.28 -16.86
CA ALA A 308 6.21 -12.29 -17.80
C ALA A 308 7.56 -12.75 -18.34
N ALA A 309 7.78 -12.59 -19.61
CA ALA A 309 9.10 -12.75 -20.22
C ALA A 309 9.94 -11.49 -19.95
N ARG A 310 11.25 -11.65 -19.76
CA ARG A 310 12.17 -10.55 -19.52
C ARG A 310 13.39 -10.67 -20.40
N ILE A 311 13.70 -9.62 -21.14
CA ILE A 311 14.91 -9.48 -21.92
C ILE A 311 15.74 -8.38 -21.26
N VAL A 312 16.89 -8.77 -20.69
CA VAL A 312 17.88 -7.84 -20.12
C VAL A 312 19.07 -7.84 -21.06
N PHE A 313 19.48 -6.66 -21.56
CA PHE A 313 20.54 -6.54 -22.54
C PHE A 313 21.63 -5.55 -22.11
N THR A 314 22.86 -5.77 -22.60
CA THR A 314 23.96 -4.81 -22.49
C THR A 314 23.83 -3.85 -23.69
N PRO A 315 23.66 -2.52 -23.49
CA PRO A 315 23.54 -1.57 -24.60
C PRO A 315 24.78 -1.56 -25.49
N SER A 316 24.60 -1.36 -26.80
CA SER A 316 25.71 -1.22 -27.76
C SER A 316 26.59 0.00 -27.45
N SER A 317 26.00 1.08 -26.94
CA SER A 317 26.66 2.21 -26.30
C SER A 317 25.70 2.86 -25.30
N PRO A 318 26.17 3.67 -24.32
CA PRO A 318 25.29 4.37 -23.35
C PRO A 318 24.23 5.24 -24.05
N GLU A 319 24.56 5.88 -25.17
CA GLU A 319 23.63 6.73 -25.91
C GLU A 319 22.54 5.91 -26.63
N ASN A 320 22.87 4.69 -27.02
CA ASN A 320 21.96 3.78 -27.76
C ASN A 320 21.01 2.98 -26.85
N GLU A 321 21.12 3.10 -25.53
CA GLU A 321 20.33 2.31 -24.59
C GLU A 321 18.82 2.30 -24.92
N LYS A 322 18.25 3.46 -25.22
CA LYS A 322 16.84 3.58 -25.60
C LYS A 322 16.57 2.99 -26.99
N THR A 323 17.44 3.26 -27.94
CA THR A 323 17.32 2.77 -29.31
C THR A 323 17.38 1.26 -29.36
N ASP A 324 18.27 0.62 -28.58
CA ASP A 324 18.39 -0.82 -28.51
C ASP A 324 17.14 -1.48 -27.90
N CYS A 325 16.46 -0.83 -26.95
CA CYS A 325 15.15 -1.31 -26.49
C CYS A 325 14.14 -1.39 -27.64
N TRP A 326 14.07 -0.37 -28.50
CA TRP A 326 13.17 -0.36 -29.65
C TRP A 326 13.59 -1.34 -30.75
N ARG A 327 14.89 -1.60 -30.94
CA ARG A 327 15.37 -2.65 -31.85
C ARG A 327 14.89 -4.03 -31.38
N ILE A 328 14.98 -4.33 -30.09
CA ILE A 328 14.47 -5.57 -29.51
C ILE A 328 12.94 -5.67 -29.66
N TYR A 329 12.23 -4.55 -29.44
CA TYR A 329 10.79 -4.47 -29.70
C TYR A 329 10.44 -4.84 -31.15
N ASN A 330 11.18 -4.31 -32.13
CA ASN A 330 10.97 -4.61 -33.55
C ASN A 330 11.17 -6.10 -33.84
N VAL A 331 12.15 -6.75 -33.21
CA VAL A 331 12.33 -8.21 -33.32
C VAL A 331 11.09 -8.95 -32.83
N LEU A 332 10.56 -8.61 -31.65
CA LEU A 332 9.36 -9.24 -31.10
C LEU A 332 8.15 -9.07 -32.02
N THR A 333 7.96 -7.88 -32.56
CA THR A 333 6.82 -7.56 -33.43
C THR A 333 6.93 -8.11 -34.84
N SER A 334 8.13 -8.50 -35.30
CA SER A 334 8.32 -9.21 -36.57
C SER A 334 7.87 -10.69 -36.48
N ILE A 335 7.84 -11.26 -35.28
CA ILE A 335 7.47 -12.65 -35.07
C ILE A 335 6.04 -12.79 -34.52
N TYR A 336 5.67 -11.92 -33.56
CA TYR A 336 4.44 -12.05 -32.79
C TYR A 336 3.53 -10.85 -32.93
N LYS A 337 2.21 -11.10 -32.93
CA LYS A 337 1.19 -10.07 -32.93
C LYS A 337 1.15 -9.36 -31.56
N ILE A 338 1.20 -8.04 -31.57
CA ILE A 338 1.09 -7.20 -30.36
C ILE A 338 -0.36 -6.91 -29.98
N HIS A 339 -0.60 -6.68 -28.69
CA HIS A 339 -1.84 -6.13 -28.18
C HIS A 339 -1.71 -4.59 -28.18
N PRO A 340 -2.45 -3.84 -29.03
CA PRO A 340 -2.21 -2.41 -29.25
C PRO A 340 -2.37 -1.56 -27.98
N ASP A 341 -3.34 -1.89 -27.11
CA ASP A 341 -3.63 -1.10 -25.90
C ASP A 341 -2.74 -1.48 -24.70
N ARG A 342 -1.75 -2.37 -24.90
CA ARG A 342 -0.89 -2.86 -23.82
C ARG A 342 0.60 -2.66 -24.08
N ILE A 343 0.94 -1.58 -24.77
CA ILE A 343 2.31 -1.09 -24.87
C ILE A 343 2.49 -0.02 -23.78
N ARG A 344 3.58 -0.14 -23.01
CA ARG A 344 3.92 0.82 -21.94
C ARG A 344 5.37 1.26 -22.10
N ASP A 345 5.55 2.49 -22.53
CA ASP A 345 6.87 3.12 -22.71
C ASP A 345 7.29 3.83 -21.41
N TRP A 346 7.88 3.06 -20.50
CA TRP A 346 8.55 3.61 -19.33
C TRP A 346 10.02 3.94 -19.56
N ILE A 347 10.48 3.91 -20.81
CA ILE A 347 11.85 4.32 -21.19
C ILE A 347 11.86 5.82 -21.46
N SER A 348 10.92 6.30 -22.28
CA SER A 348 10.78 7.71 -22.60
C SER A 348 10.23 8.51 -21.42
N HIS A 349 9.29 7.92 -20.68
CA HIS A 349 8.66 8.51 -19.51
C HIS A 349 8.82 7.57 -18.31
N PRO A 350 9.97 7.59 -17.60
CA PRO A 350 10.21 6.75 -16.43
C PRO A 350 9.14 6.94 -15.36
N LYS A 351 8.83 5.89 -14.63
CA LYS A 351 7.98 6.02 -13.43
C LYS A 351 8.71 6.84 -12.37
N GLU A 352 7.97 7.44 -11.45
CA GLU A 352 8.52 8.23 -10.33
C GLU A 352 9.54 7.45 -9.49
N SER A 353 9.33 6.14 -9.33
CA SER A 353 10.30 5.25 -8.70
C SER A 353 11.59 5.10 -9.52
N GLY A 354 11.76 5.87 -10.59
CA GLY A 354 12.85 5.71 -11.53
C GLY A 354 12.82 4.41 -12.33
N TYR A 355 11.74 3.63 -12.24
CA TYR A 355 11.56 2.42 -13.01
C TYR A 355 11.52 2.70 -14.51
N GLN A 356 12.36 2.00 -15.26
CA GLN A 356 12.46 2.08 -16.72
C GLN A 356 12.31 0.68 -17.33
N ALA A 357 11.46 0.55 -18.33
CA ALA A 357 11.30 -0.65 -19.14
C ALA A 357 10.40 -0.35 -20.34
N LEU A 358 10.62 -1.01 -21.45
CA LEU A 358 9.60 -1.12 -22.48
C LEU A 358 8.81 -2.40 -22.23
N GLN A 359 7.50 -2.26 -21.94
CA GLN A 359 6.63 -3.41 -21.69
C GLN A 359 5.66 -3.57 -22.84
N VAL A 360 5.58 -4.76 -23.39
CA VAL A 360 4.68 -5.11 -24.48
C VAL A 360 3.95 -6.39 -24.16
N THR A 361 2.70 -6.50 -24.58
CA THR A 361 1.95 -7.76 -24.52
C THR A 361 1.82 -8.30 -25.92
N ILE A 362 2.31 -9.50 -26.13
CA ILE A 362 2.34 -10.18 -27.44
C ILE A 362 1.58 -11.48 -27.37
N MET A 363 1.05 -11.92 -28.51
CA MET A 363 0.40 -13.22 -28.65
C MET A 363 1.47 -14.28 -28.94
N GLY A 364 1.75 -15.08 -27.92
CA GLY A 364 2.69 -16.20 -28.02
C GLY A 364 2.05 -17.47 -28.64
N PRO A 365 2.75 -18.60 -28.58
CA PRO A 365 2.21 -19.90 -28.93
C PRO A 365 0.89 -20.19 -28.21
N ASP A 366 0.02 -21.02 -28.81
CA ASP A 366 -1.27 -21.43 -28.25
C ASP A 366 -2.24 -20.27 -27.93
N ASN A 367 -2.11 -19.14 -28.63
CA ASN A 367 -2.93 -17.93 -28.46
C ASN A 367 -2.90 -17.33 -27.04
N ASN A 368 -1.85 -17.59 -26.26
CA ASN A 368 -1.68 -17.02 -24.94
C ASN A 368 -1.02 -15.63 -25.01
N TRP A 369 -1.56 -14.68 -24.29
CA TRP A 369 -0.94 -13.36 -24.14
C TRP A 369 0.22 -13.41 -23.17
N ILE A 370 1.40 -12.98 -23.62
CA ILE A 370 2.64 -12.94 -22.83
C ILE A 370 3.08 -11.49 -22.70
N GLU A 371 3.27 -11.02 -21.45
CA GLU A 371 3.92 -9.73 -21.21
C GLU A 371 5.43 -9.89 -21.35
N VAL A 372 6.06 -9.07 -22.18
CA VAL A 372 7.52 -9.00 -22.33
C VAL A 372 8.03 -7.68 -21.79
N GLN A 373 9.03 -7.74 -20.93
CA GLN A 373 9.72 -6.60 -20.33
C GLN A 373 11.12 -6.50 -20.92
N ILE A 374 11.38 -5.41 -21.64
CA ILE A 374 12.67 -5.11 -22.27
C ILE A 374 13.39 -4.07 -21.42
N ARG A 375 14.62 -4.35 -20.99
CA ARG A 375 15.44 -3.50 -20.11
C ARG A 375 16.91 -3.62 -20.44
N SER A 376 17.68 -2.54 -20.27
CA SER A 376 19.13 -2.66 -20.14
C SER A 376 19.52 -3.24 -18.77
N GLU A 377 20.78 -3.65 -18.62
CA GLU A 377 21.34 -4.09 -17.33
C GLU A 377 21.14 -3.01 -16.26
N ARG A 378 21.45 -1.76 -16.55
CA ARG A 378 21.25 -0.60 -15.66
C ARG A 378 19.77 -0.43 -15.25
N MET A 379 18.86 -0.51 -16.22
CA MET A 379 17.42 -0.42 -15.96
C MET A 379 16.93 -1.58 -15.12
N ASN A 380 17.50 -2.77 -15.32
CA ASN A 380 17.15 -3.96 -14.55
C ASN A 380 17.67 -3.88 -13.12
N GLU A 381 18.91 -3.46 -12.91
CA GLU A 381 19.48 -3.23 -11.59
C GLU A 381 18.62 -2.24 -10.79
N LYS A 382 18.28 -1.09 -11.42
CA LYS A 382 17.39 -0.11 -10.79
C LYS A 382 15.98 -0.66 -10.50
N ALA A 383 15.45 -1.55 -11.33
CA ALA A 383 14.13 -2.14 -11.15
C ALA A 383 14.07 -3.25 -10.08
N GLU A 384 15.20 -3.95 -9.83
CA GLU A 384 15.28 -5.03 -8.83
C GLU A 384 15.79 -4.55 -7.48
N GLU A 385 16.77 -3.62 -7.48
CA GLU A 385 17.42 -3.11 -6.27
C GLU A 385 16.86 -1.75 -5.84
N GLY A 386 16.14 -1.05 -6.73
CA GLY A 386 15.57 0.28 -6.46
C GLY A 386 16.65 1.31 -6.15
N ASP A 387 16.30 2.30 -5.33
CA ASP A 387 17.26 3.30 -4.84
C ASP A 387 18.26 2.69 -3.82
N ALA A 388 18.02 1.47 -3.36
CA ALA A 388 18.98 0.72 -2.55
C ALA A 388 20.30 0.47 -3.30
N ALA A 389 20.30 0.36 -4.64
CA ALA A 389 21.52 0.33 -5.45
C ALA A 389 22.38 1.59 -5.23
N HIS A 390 21.78 2.74 -5.00
CA HIS A 390 22.51 3.98 -4.69
C HIS A 390 23.18 3.99 -3.30
N TRP A 391 22.68 3.20 -2.35
CA TRP A 391 23.31 3.04 -1.04
C TRP A 391 24.66 2.32 -1.12
N LYS A 392 24.80 1.39 -2.09
CA LYS A 392 26.06 0.65 -2.35
C LYS A 392 27.18 1.57 -2.83
N TYR A 393 26.88 2.72 -3.44
CA TYR A 393 27.85 3.56 -4.15
C TYR A 393 28.19 4.91 -3.49
N LYS A 394 27.39 5.40 -2.52
CA LYS A 394 27.63 6.71 -1.90
C LYS A 394 27.80 6.61 -0.39
N SER A 395 29.06 6.81 0.04
CA SER A 395 29.41 6.95 1.46
C SER A 395 28.67 8.15 2.11
N GLY A 396 27.61 7.90 2.85
CA GLY A 396 27.15 8.71 3.96
C GLY A 396 26.50 10.07 3.70
N LYS A 397 26.34 10.54 2.46
CA LYS A 397 25.59 11.77 2.18
C LYS A 397 24.30 11.43 1.43
N ILE A 398 23.18 11.62 2.11
CA ILE A 398 21.84 11.62 1.51
C ILE A 398 21.83 12.77 0.50
N SER A 399 21.76 12.46 -0.80
CA SER A 399 21.57 13.50 -1.81
C SER A 399 20.14 14.06 -1.66
N ASP A 400 19.90 15.30 -2.14
CA ASP A 400 18.59 16.01 -2.16
C ASP A 400 17.49 15.31 -2.99
N ASN A 401 17.56 13.99 -3.13
CA ASN A 401 16.65 13.13 -3.85
C ASN A 401 15.39 12.84 -3.02
N ASP A 402 14.46 12.11 -3.60
CA ASP A 402 13.14 11.69 -3.05
C ASP A 402 13.18 11.21 -1.60
N LEU A 403 14.29 10.61 -1.14
CA LEU A 403 14.46 10.17 0.23
C LEU A 403 14.65 11.35 1.21
N GLY A 404 15.45 12.36 0.84
CA GLY A 404 15.61 13.57 1.66
C GLY A 404 14.30 14.31 1.82
N LYS A 405 13.49 14.35 0.74
CA LYS A 405 12.15 14.91 0.77
C LYS A 405 11.21 14.08 1.66
N TRP A 406 11.25 12.75 1.53
CA TRP A 406 10.46 11.84 2.37
C TRP A 406 10.82 11.95 3.85
N MET A 407 12.10 12.06 4.19
CA MET A 407 12.58 12.32 5.57
C MET A 407 12.06 13.64 6.10
N LYS A 408 12.02 14.68 5.24
CA LYS A 408 11.44 15.97 5.60
C LYS A 408 9.93 15.88 5.82
N ASP A 409 9.20 15.18 4.94
CA ASP A 409 7.76 14.96 5.09
C ASP A 409 7.43 14.23 6.40
N ILE A 410 8.24 13.21 6.79
CA ILE A 410 8.13 12.55 8.10
C ILE A 410 8.30 13.58 9.22
N LYS A 411 9.35 14.40 9.15
CA LYS A 411 9.65 15.39 10.18
C LYS A 411 8.54 16.41 10.32
N ASP A 412 8.01 16.93 9.21
CA ASP A 412 6.90 17.88 9.18
C ASP A 412 5.62 17.29 9.81
N ILE A 413 5.35 15.99 9.60
CA ILE A 413 4.21 15.28 10.22
C ILE A 413 4.43 15.09 11.73
N LEU A 414 5.66 14.82 12.14
CA LEU A 414 6.00 14.64 13.55
C LEU A 414 5.98 15.95 14.33
N GLU A 415 6.31 17.07 13.69
CA GLU A 415 6.21 18.42 14.28
C GLU A 415 4.74 18.87 14.42
N ASN A 416 3.83 18.36 13.58
CA ASN A 416 2.41 18.67 13.60
C ASN A 416 1.54 17.40 13.67
N PRO A 417 1.60 16.63 14.77
CA PRO A 417 0.91 15.35 14.86
C PRO A 417 -0.60 15.52 14.87
N ALA A 418 -1.30 14.55 14.26
CA ALA A 418 -2.75 14.47 14.35
C ALA A 418 -3.23 14.28 15.79
N PRO A 419 -4.46 14.72 16.14
CA PRO A 419 -4.96 14.76 17.53
C PRO A 419 -5.07 13.37 18.19
N ASN A 420 -5.18 12.31 17.41
CA ASN A 420 -5.24 10.94 17.91
C ASN A 420 -4.36 9.98 17.10
N ALA A 421 -4.01 8.85 17.69
CA ALA A 421 -3.10 7.88 17.14
C ALA A 421 -3.60 7.24 15.83
N MET A 422 -4.90 7.04 15.67
CA MET A 422 -5.49 6.46 14.45
C MET A 422 -5.46 7.45 13.27
N ASP A 423 -5.77 8.73 13.52
CA ASP A 423 -5.65 9.79 12.50
C ASP A 423 -4.18 9.99 12.10
N PHE A 424 -3.25 9.86 13.05
CA PHE A 424 -1.82 9.90 12.80
C PHE A 424 -1.35 8.74 11.91
N LEU A 425 -1.77 7.50 12.19
CA LEU A 425 -1.51 6.34 11.33
C LEU A 425 -2.10 6.53 9.92
N ALA A 426 -3.33 7.01 9.83
CA ALA A 426 -3.97 7.31 8.54
C ALA A 426 -3.20 8.40 7.79
N GLN A 427 -2.74 9.45 8.48
CA GLN A 427 -1.95 10.53 7.92
C GLN A 427 -0.62 10.03 7.35
N ILE A 428 0.06 9.14 8.06
CA ILE A 428 1.34 8.57 7.64
C ILE A 428 1.14 7.57 6.50
N ASN A 429 0.18 6.67 6.60
CA ASN A 429 -0.13 5.74 5.52
C ASN A 429 -0.43 6.47 4.21
N LEU A 430 -1.12 7.60 4.27
CA LEU A 430 -1.47 8.40 3.09
C LEU A 430 -0.30 9.23 2.56
N ASN A 431 0.50 9.85 3.41
CA ASN A 431 1.52 10.82 2.98
C ASN A 431 2.95 10.26 2.95
N VAL A 432 3.27 9.29 3.81
CA VAL A 432 4.64 8.77 3.97
C VAL A 432 4.84 7.44 3.25
N LEU A 433 3.85 6.56 3.32
CA LEU A 433 3.95 5.20 2.78
C LEU A 433 3.30 5.04 1.39
N SER A 434 2.37 5.93 1.01
CA SER A 434 1.75 5.88 -0.32
C SER A 434 2.69 6.43 -1.40
N LYS A 435 2.70 5.78 -2.57
CA LYS A 435 3.35 6.34 -3.76
C LYS A 435 2.55 7.55 -4.21
N SER A 436 3.24 8.64 -4.53
CA SER A 436 2.63 9.85 -5.08
C SER A 436 2.19 9.64 -6.54
N ILE A 437 1.20 10.39 -6.97
CA ILE A 437 0.84 10.60 -8.37
C ILE A 437 1.18 12.03 -8.77
N TYR A 438 1.47 12.25 -10.05
CA TYR A 438 1.68 13.58 -10.61
C TYR A 438 0.56 13.88 -11.60
N VAL A 439 -0.10 14.99 -11.40
CA VAL A 439 -1.17 15.49 -12.26
C VAL A 439 -0.82 16.88 -12.77
N PHE A 440 -1.30 17.22 -13.95
CA PHE A 440 -1.02 18.50 -14.58
C PHE A 440 -2.19 19.47 -14.38
N THR A 441 -1.86 20.73 -14.11
CA THR A 441 -2.84 21.82 -14.26
C THR A 441 -3.10 22.07 -15.74
N THR A 442 -4.14 22.82 -16.08
CA THR A 442 -4.42 23.27 -17.46
C THR A 442 -3.30 24.14 -18.06
N LYS A 443 -2.44 24.72 -17.19
CA LYS A 443 -1.25 25.50 -17.59
C LYS A 443 -0.01 24.63 -17.80
N GLY A 444 -0.11 23.29 -17.60
CA GLY A 444 1.00 22.37 -17.70
C GLY A 444 1.91 22.31 -16.46
N GLU A 445 1.51 22.95 -15.35
CA GLU A 445 2.25 22.86 -14.10
C GLU A 445 2.03 21.49 -13.43
N LEU A 446 3.11 20.87 -12.96
CA LEU A 446 3.11 19.57 -12.34
C LEU A 446 2.76 19.69 -10.84
N THR A 447 1.75 18.96 -10.40
CA THR A 447 1.33 18.89 -8.98
C THR A 447 1.45 17.47 -8.47
N GLN A 448 2.19 17.29 -7.38
CA GLN A 448 2.36 16.00 -6.71
C GLN A 448 1.24 15.78 -5.68
N LEU A 449 0.60 14.61 -5.72
CA LEU A 449 -0.46 14.19 -4.81
C LEU A 449 -0.21 12.76 -4.32
N PRO A 450 -0.73 12.36 -3.15
CA PRO A 450 -0.72 10.95 -2.74
C PRO A 450 -1.48 10.07 -3.75
N LYS A 451 -1.10 8.82 -3.88
CA LYS A 451 -1.89 7.82 -4.60
C LYS A 451 -3.27 7.73 -3.94
N GLU A 452 -4.33 7.61 -4.74
CA GLU A 452 -5.73 7.65 -4.30
C GLU A 452 -6.26 9.06 -3.94
N ALA A 453 -5.47 10.12 -4.16
CA ALA A 453 -5.98 11.49 -4.05
C ALA A 453 -7.10 11.73 -5.06
N THR A 454 -8.09 12.51 -4.64
CA THR A 454 -9.25 12.86 -5.47
C THR A 454 -9.06 14.22 -6.16
N ALA A 455 -9.93 14.54 -7.11
CA ALA A 455 -9.98 15.87 -7.71
C ALA A 455 -10.20 16.97 -6.66
N LEU A 456 -10.89 16.68 -5.57
CA LEU A 456 -11.06 17.60 -4.46
C LEU A 456 -9.75 17.83 -3.68
N ASP A 457 -8.93 16.79 -3.49
CA ASP A 457 -7.59 16.93 -2.93
C ASP A 457 -6.70 17.85 -3.77
N PHE A 458 -6.78 17.69 -5.09
CA PHE A 458 -6.08 18.55 -6.04
C PHE A 458 -6.52 20.01 -5.92
N ALA A 459 -7.83 20.28 -5.83
CA ALA A 459 -8.38 21.62 -5.64
C ALA A 459 -7.80 22.31 -4.40
N PHE A 460 -7.80 21.62 -3.24
CA PHE A 460 -7.20 22.15 -1.99
C PHE A 460 -5.67 22.24 -2.05
N THR A 461 -5.02 21.48 -2.91
CA THR A 461 -3.57 21.54 -3.09
C THR A 461 -3.16 22.78 -3.86
N ILE A 462 -3.93 23.18 -4.89
CA ILE A 462 -3.71 24.42 -5.63
C ILE A 462 -3.93 25.62 -4.70
N HIS A 463 -5.15 25.80 -4.20
CA HIS A 463 -5.49 26.88 -3.30
C HIS A 463 -6.69 26.52 -2.41
N THR A 464 -6.70 27.00 -1.16
CA THR A 464 -7.81 26.72 -0.23
C THR A 464 -9.14 27.27 -0.76
N ASP A 465 -9.11 28.42 -1.40
CA ASP A 465 -10.29 29.10 -1.97
C ASP A 465 -10.88 28.30 -3.14
N ILE A 466 -10.02 27.78 -4.03
CA ILE A 466 -10.44 26.89 -5.11
C ILE A 466 -11.08 25.63 -4.53
N GLY A 467 -10.50 25.08 -3.46
CA GLY A 467 -11.04 23.90 -2.78
C GLY A 467 -12.42 24.14 -2.17
N ILE A 468 -12.64 25.30 -1.53
CA ILE A 468 -13.92 25.66 -0.88
C ILE A 468 -15.04 25.90 -1.90
N HIS A 469 -14.72 26.46 -3.06
CA HIS A 469 -15.63 26.78 -4.14
C HIS A 469 -15.73 25.71 -5.23
N ALA A 470 -15.02 24.57 -5.08
CA ALA A 470 -15.02 23.51 -6.08
C ALA A 470 -16.42 22.93 -6.27
N GLU A 471 -16.88 22.83 -7.50
CA GLU A 471 -18.18 22.27 -7.90
C GLU A 471 -18.03 20.96 -8.67
N ALA A 472 -17.08 20.89 -9.61
CA ALA A 472 -16.76 19.72 -10.43
C ALA A 472 -15.30 19.75 -10.86
N ALA A 473 -14.84 18.68 -11.47
CA ALA A 473 -13.52 18.63 -12.09
C ALA A 473 -13.63 18.17 -13.56
N ARG A 474 -12.76 18.73 -14.43
CA ARG A 474 -12.56 18.21 -15.77
C ARG A 474 -11.23 17.48 -15.79
N ILE A 475 -11.26 16.15 -15.98
CA ILE A 475 -10.09 15.28 -15.98
C ILE A 475 -9.90 14.75 -17.40
N ASP A 476 -8.75 15.03 -18.02
CA ASP A 476 -8.46 14.68 -19.42
C ASP A 476 -9.60 15.11 -20.38
N HIS A 477 -10.10 16.35 -20.19
CA HIS A 477 -11.21 16.97 -20.92
C HIS A 477 -12.61 16.40 -20.63
N GLU A 478 -12.76 15.38 -19.77
CA GLU A 478 -14.05 14.83 -19.35
C GLU A 478 -14.52 15.43 -18.03
N LEU A 479 -15.78 15.83 -17.93
CA LEU A 479 -16.38 16.32 -16.69
C LEU A 479 -16.61 15.14 -15.73
N LYS A 480 -16.02 15.22 -14.53
CA LYS A 480 -16.10 14.18 -13.49
C LYS A 480 -16.41 14.81 -12.12
N PRO A 481 -17.01 14.03 -11.21
CA PRO A 481 -17.28 14.51 -9.84
C PRO A 481 -16.00 14.66 -9.04
N LEU A 482 -16.04 15.53 -8.01
CA LEU A 482 -14.86 15.86 -7.18
C LEU A 482 -14.29 14.69 -6.38
N ASN A 483 -15.06 13.65 -6.11
CA ASN A 483 -14.62 12.42 -5.44
C ASN A 483 -13.91 11.43 -6.39
N THR A 484 -13.73 11.78 -7.67
CA THR A 484 -12.99 10.94 -8.61
C THR A 484 -11.53 10.85 -8.21
N THR A 485 -11.02 9.62 -8.06
CA THR A 485 -9.60 9.34 -7.78
C THR A 485 -8.77 9.66 -9.02
N LEU A 486 -7.69 10.40 -8.82
CA LEU A 486 -6.77 10.81 -9.88
C LEU A 486 -5.72 9.74 -10.16
N GLU A 487 -5.29 9.68 -11.40
CA GLU A 487 -4.21 8.80 -11.87
C GLU A 487 -3.01 9.62 -12.36
N ASN A 488 -1.85 8.98 -12.37
CA ASN A 488 -0.61 9.62 -12.78
C ASN A 488 -0.66 10.08 -14.25
N GLY A 489 -0.26 11.33 -14.50
CA GLY A 489 -0.19 11.92 -15.85
C GLY A 489 -1.49 12.59 -16.32
N GLN A 490 -2.56 12.57 -15.54
CA GLN A 490 -3.83 13.21 -15.89
C GLN A 490 -3.73 14.74 -15.84
N GLN A 491 -4.44 15.40 -16.75
CA GLN A 491 -4.65 16.85 -16.73
C GLN A 491 -5.96 17.15 -15.98
N VAL A 492 -5.88 18.03 -14.98
CA VAL A 492 -7.01 18.33 -14.09
C VAL A 492 -7.31 19.83 -14.09
N GLU A 493 -8.56 20.16 -14.35
CA GLU A 493 -9.14 21.51 -14.22
C GLU A 493 -10.24 21.46 -13.17
N ILE A 494 -10.21 22.37 -12.20
CA ILE A 494 -11.26 22.50 -11.20
C ILE A 494 -12.24 23.58 -11.65
N ILE A 495 -13.51 23.21 -11.71
CA ILE A 495 -14.62 24.10 -11.99
C ILE A 495 -15.13 24.60 -10.64
N THR A 496 -15.15 25.94 -10.49
CA THR A 496 -15.55 26.60 -9.23
C THR A 496 -16.88 27.32 -9.37
N SER A 497 -17.63 27.36 -8.28
CA SER A 497 -18.87 28.13 -8.12
C SER A 497 -18.59 29.42 -7.37
N ASP A 498 -19.46 30.45 -7.54
CA ASP A 498 -19.40 31.68 -6.72
C ASP A 498 -19.80 31.44 -5.26
N LYS A 499 -20.34 30.27 -4.94
CA LYS A 499 -20.79 29.88 -3.61
C LYS A 499 -19.83 28.86 -3.00
N GLU A 500 -19.64 28.96 -1.69
CA GLU A 500 -18.91 27.93 -0.93
C GLU A 500 -19.70 26.62 -0.92
N MET A 501 -19.10 25.55 -1.46
CA MET A 501 -19.78 24.28 -1.72
C MET A 501 -19.52 23.22 -0.64
N VAL A 502 -18.73 23.51 0.40
CA VAL A 502 -18.25 22.53 1.39
C VAL A 502 -19.40 21.81 2.09
N THR A 503 -19.36 20.47 2.02
CA THR A 503 -20.30 19.57 2.69
C THR A 503 -19.59 18.67 3.69
N GLN A 504 -20.35 18.05 4.60
CA GLN A 504 -19.80 17.09 5.55
C GLN A 504 -19.26 15.82 4.83
N GLU A 505 -19.87 15.42 3.72
CA GLU A 505 -19.47 14.28 2.92
C GLU A 505 -18.07 14.44 2.33
N TRP A 506 -17.66 15.66 2.00
CA TRP A 506 -16.34 15.96 1.47
C TRP A 506 -15.19 15.49 2.37
N PHE A 507 -15.42 15.43 3.68
CA PHE A 507 -14.44 14.92 4.63
C PHE A 507 -14.09 13.45 4.38
N ASN A 508 -15.03 12.67 3.83
CA ASN A 508 -14.84 11.27 3.49
C ASN A 508 -14.25 11.07 2.07
N TRP A 509 -14.32 12.09 1.21
CA TRP A 509 -13.81 12.01 -0.15
C TRP A 509 -12.33 12.31 -0.25
N VAL A 510 -11.80 13.13 0.65
CA VAL A 510 -10.41 13.57 0.58
C VAL A 510 -9.46 12.64 1.32
N THR A 511 -8.28 12.49 0.76
CA THR A 511 -7.19 11.67 1.31
C THR A 511 -6.09 12.52 1.91
N THR A 512 -5.84 13.74 1.38
CA THR A 512 -4.77 14.61 1.87
C THR A 512 -5.09 15.24 3.23
N THR A 513 -4.06 15.36 4.08
CA THR A 513 -4.18 16.03 5.38
C THR A 513 -4.52 17.51 5.25
N LYS A 514 -3.98 18.18 4.21
CA LYS A 514 -4.27 19.59 3.93
C LYS A 514 -5.75 19.80 3.66
N ALA A 515 -6.35 19.02 2.76
CA ALA A 515 -7.78 19.10 2.44
C ALA A 515 -8.64 18.78 3.66
N ARG A 516 -8.34 17.69 4.39
CA ARG A 516 -9.05 17.32 5.62
C ARG A 516 -9.02 18.41 6.67
N ALA A 517 -7.85 19.01 6.93
CA ALA A 517 -7.71 20.10 7.91
C ALA A 517 -8.54 21.35 7.51
N LYS A 518 -8.52 21.72 6.22
CA LYS A 518 -9.27 22.87 5.71
C LYS A 518 -10.78 22.65 5.75
N ILE A 519 -11.25 21.49 5.32
CA ILE A 519 -12.67 21.11 5.38
C ILE A 519 -13.15 21.08 6.84
N ARG A 520 -12.38 20.46 7.75
CA ARG A 520 -12.70 20.42 9.18
C ARG A 520 -12.78 21.82 9.77
N GLY A 521 -11.80 22.69 9.49
CA GLY A 521 -11.78 24.08 9.94
C GLY A 521 -13.01 24.84 9.48
N TRP A 522 -13.35 24.74 8.19
CA TRP A 522 -14.53 25.40 7.61
C TRP A 522 -15.85 24.89 8.23
N LEU A 523 -16.01 23.56 8.37
CA LEU A 523 -17.21 22.97 8.97
C LEU A 523 -17.40 23.38 10.43
N ARG A 524 -16.33 23.46 11.21
CA ARG A 524 -16.37 23.92 12.61
C ARG A 524 -16.76 25.40 12.70
N THR A 525 -16.23 26.23 11.81
CA THR A 525 -16.50 27.67 11.82
C THR A 525 -17.89 28.00 11.31
N ASN A 526 -18.27 27.47 10.15
CA ASN A 526 -19.48 27.91 9.44
C ASN A 526 -20.73 27.08 9.78
N LYS A 527 -20.55 25.77 10.02
CA LYS A 527 -21.68 24.86 10.33
C LYS A 527 -21.69 24.36 11.77
N LYS A 528 -20.69 24.68 12.58
CA LYS A 528 -20.50 24.19 13.97
C LYS A 528 -20.55 22.66 14.07
N ILE A 529 -20.11 21.97 13.01
CA ILE A 529 -20.08 20.50 12.89
C ILE A 529 -18.62 20.05 12.99
N ASP A 530 -18.36 19.02 13.80
CA ASP A 530 -17.09 18.30 13.78
C ASP A 530 -17.27 16.97 13.05
N PRO A 531 -16.72 16.82 11.83
CA PRO A 531 -16.92 15.62 11.02
C PRO A 531 -16.23 14.38 11.59
N THR A 532 -15.36 14.52 12.61
CA THR A 532 -14.68 13.42 13.29
C THR A 532 -15.51 12.80 14.42
N ILE A 533 -16.61 13.43 14.82
CA ILE A 533 -17.49 12.93 15.89
C ILE A 533 -18.71 12.26 15.27
N PRO A 534 -18.92 10.93 15.44
CA PRO A 534 -20.12 10.24 14.97
C PRO A 534 -21.39 10.86 15.55
N GLU A 535 -22.46 10.96 14.75
CA GLU A 535 -23.71 11.64 15.15
C GLU A 535 -24.37 11.05 16.42
N GLU A 536 -24.15 9.77 16.72
CA GLU A 536 -24.68 9.13 17.93
C GLU A 536 -24.13 9.69 19.25
N LYS A 537 -22.93 10.27 19.26
CA LYS A 537 -22.35 10.89 20.47
C LYS A 537 -22.87 12.31 20.74
N LYS A 538 -23.47 12.98 19.76
CA LYS A 538 -24.02 14.33 19.94
C LYS A 538 -25.32 14.37 20.73
N LYS A 539 -26.08 13.27 20.81
CA LYS A 539 -27.37 13.23 21.55
C LYS A 539 -27.21 13.01 23.05
N LYS A 540 -26.05 12.65 23.57
CA LYS A 540 -25.81 12.42 25.01
C LYS A 540 -25.18 13.56 25.78
N GLY A 541 -24.73 14.64 25.12
CA GLY A 541 -24.04 15.77 25.76
C GLY A 541 -24.90 16.97 26.16
N VAL A 542 -26.21 16.98 25.88
CA VAL A 542 -27.10 18.11 26.14
C VAL A 542 -28.07 17.89 27.30
N PHE A 543 -28.05 16.72 27.95
CA PHE A 543 -28.99 16.42 29.07
C PHE A 543 -28.28 16.21 30.41
N SER A 544 -27.55 17.20 30.88
CA SER A 544 -27.15 17.20 32.28
C SER A 544 -27.17 18.60 32.91
N ASN A 545 -28.24 19.36 32.74
CA ASN A 545 -28.57 20.44 33.66
C ASN A 545 -30.02 20.86 33.39
N LEU A 546 -30.95 20.21 34.10
CA LEU A 546 -32.22 20.77 34.56
C LEU A 546 -33.00 19.68 35.32
N ILE A 547 -32.63 19.55 36.59
CA ILE A 547 -33.52 18.96 37.61
C ILE A 547 -34.44 20.08 38.10
N GLY A 548 -35.70 19.84 38.00
CA GLY A 548 -36.70 20.56 38.77
C GLY A 548 -37.81 21.18 37.94
N ILE A 549 -38.91 20.53 37.82
CA ILE A 549 -40.25 20.89 38.27
C ILE A 549 -41.26 19.96 37.58
N VAL A 550 -41.95 19.27 38.45
CA VAL A 550 -43.12 18.41 38.21
C VAL A 550 -44.30 19.22 37.68
N THR A 551 -44.97 18.75 36.61
CA THR A 551 -46.44 18.70 36.59
C THR A 551 -46.93 17.74 35.49
N LYS A 552 -47.85 16.87 35.92
CA LYS A 552 -48.64 15.94 35.11
C LYS A 552 -49.51 16.67 34.11
N LYS A 553 -49.53 16.23 32.80
CA LYS A 553 -50.78 16.20 32.01
C LYS A 553 -50.68 15.20 30.83
N LYS A 554 -51.60 14.32 30.85
CA LYS A 554 -52.27 13.43 29.85
C LYS A 554 -51.69 13.25 28.43
N LYS A 555 -51.59 11.98 28.12
CA LYS A 555 -51.40 11.31 26.81
C LYS A 555 -52.30 11.90 25.71
N LYS A 556 -51.70 12.22 24.58
CA LYS A 556 -52.27 12.04 23.24
C LYS A 556 -51.26 11.30 22.39
N THR A 557 -51.61 10.15 21.94
CA THR A 557 -50.92 9.30 20.98
C THR A 557 -50.84 9.98 19.64
N GLN A 558 -49.62 10.18 19.12
CA GLN A 558 -49.34 10.46 17.71
C GLN A 558 -48.68 9.23 17.08
N PRO A 559 -49.01 8.94 15.79
CA PRO A 559 -48.50 7.74 15.12
C PRO A 559 -47.01 7.82 14.82
N PRO A 560 -46.33 6.68 14.61
CA PRO A 560 -44.90 6.62 14.41
C PRO A 560 -44.48 7.33 13.12
N LYS A 561 -43.44 8.16 13.21
CA LYS A 561 -42.78 8.73 12.04
C LYS A 561 -42.06 7.59 11.31
N GLU A 562 -42.52 7.30 10.10
CA GLU A 562 -41.84 6.43 9.14
C GLU A 562 -40.44 6.98 8.84
N GLU A 563 -39.44 6.14 8.92
CA GLU A 563 -38.09 6.40 8.42
C GLU A 563 -38.16 6.63 6.91
N PHE A 564 -37.65 7.76 6.45
CA PHE A 564 -37.61 8.13 5.06
C PHE A 564 -36.52 7.32 4.34
N VAL A 565 -36.91 6.20 3.76
CA VAL A 565 -36.12 5.48 2.77
C VAL A 565 -36.35 6.16 1.43
N PRO A 566 -35.32 6.68 0.73
CA PRO A 566 -35.52 7.29 -0.58
C PRO A 566 -36.01 6.22 -1.57
N ARG A 567 -37.28 6.28 -1.93
CA ARG A 567 -37.87 5.37 -2.93
C ARG A 567 -37.57 5.93 -4.32
N SER A 568 -36.71 5.24 -5.07
CA SER A 568 -36.50 5.52 -6.48
C SER A 568 -37.70 4.98 -7.31
N THR A 569 -38.16 5.75 -8.28
CA THR A 569 -39.22 5.34 -9.21
C THR A 569 -38.68 5.31 -10.63
N THR A 570 -39.02 4.25 -11.38
CA THR A 570 -38.55 4.05 -12.75
C THR A 570 -39.75 4.19 -13.72
N ILE A 571 -39.54 4.97 -14.78
CA ILE A 571 -40.48 5.09 -15.91
C ILE A 571 -39.95 4.27 -17.08
N GLU A 572 -40.78 3.49 -17.72
CA GLU A 572 -40.48 2.82 -18.99
C GLU A 572 -41.04 3.65 -20.17
N LEU A 573 -40.19 3.80 -21.21
CA LEU A 573 -40.48 4.61 -22.40
C LEU A 573 -40.30 3.77 -23.65
N SER A 574 -41.13 4.02 -24.66
CA SER A 574 -40.91 3.51 -26.02
C SER A 574 -41.48 4.45 -27.07
N GLY A 575 -40.93 4.40 -28.29
CA GLY A 575 -41.40 5.25 -29.39
C GLY A 575 -40.47 5.18 -30.61
N ILE A 576 -40.53 6.20 -31.45
CA ILE A 576 -39.75 6.32 -32.68
C ILE A 576 -38.43 7.03 -32.33
N ASP A 577 -37.32 6.44 -32.76
CA ASP A 577 -35.99 7.06 -32.60
C ASP A 577 -35.85 8.25 -33.54
N ALA A 578 -35.62 9.43 -32.97
CA ALA A 578 -35.45 10.68 -33.70
C ALA A 578 -34.26 11.48 -33.15
N GLN A 579 -33.58 12.18 -34.03
CA GLN A 579 -32.45 13.03 -33.65
C GLN A 579 -32.90 14.09 -32.62
N GLY A 580 -32.18 14.16 -31.48
CA GLY A 580 -32.50 15.12 -30.40
C GLY A 580 -33.58 14.66 -29.42
N LEU A 581 -34.10 13.42 -29.54
CA LEU A 581 -35.15 12.87 -28.67
C LEU A 581 -34.71 12.87 -27.19
N LEU A 582 -33.49 12.46 -26.87
CA LEU A 582 -32.98 12.46 -25.51
C LEU A 582 -32.95 13.88 -24.90
N ASN A 583 -32.57 14.88 -25.70
CA ASN A 583 -32.54 16.28 -25.27
C ASN A 583 -33.97 16.79 -24.98
N THR A 584 -34.95 16.37 -25.78
CA THR A 584 -36.34 16.73 -25.55
C THR A 584 -36.93 16.05 -24.33
N ILE A 585 -36.60 14.77 -24.09
CA ILE A 585 -37.01 14.02 -22.89
C ILE A 585 -36.46 14.68 -21.63
N THR A 586 -35.15 14.97 -21.58
CA THR A 586 -34.50 15.56 -20.41
C THR A 586 -35.00 16.99 -20.13
N ARG A 587 -35.25 17.80 -21.16
CA ARG A 587 -35.85 19.12 -21.03
C ARG A 587 -37.27 19.06 -20.45
N VAL A 588 -38.15 18.21 -20.96
CA VAL A 588 -39.50 18.05 -20.42
C VAL A 588 -39.51 17.59 -18.97
N ILE A 589 -38.59 16.69 -18.59
CA ILE A 589 -38.43 16.26 -17.21
C ILE A 589 -38.00 17.42 -16.32
N GLY A 590 -37.01 18.24 -16.75
CA GLY A 590 -36.52 19.39 -16.01
C GLY A 590 -37.59 20.51 -15.84
N GLU A 591 -38.49 20.68 -16.81
CA GLU A 591 -39.59 21.64 -16.73
C GLU A 591 -40.71 21.19 -15.76
N VAL A 592 -40.90 19.88 -15.58
CA VAL A 592 -41.95 19.31 -14.74
C VAL A 592 -41.53 19.17 -13.27
N CYS A 593 -40.26 18.85 -13.00
CA CYS A 593 -39.76 18.66 -11.65
C CYS A 593 -38.28 18.98 -11.52
N THR A 594 -37.86 19.28 -10.29
CA THR A 594 -36.45 19.41 -9.88
C THR A 594 -35.84 18.08 -9.38
N CYS A 595 -36.44 16.94 -9.79
CA CYS A 595 -35.97 15.61 -9.35
C CYS A 595 -34.70 15.21 -10.08
N ASN A 596 -33.75 14.66 -9.35
CA ASN A 596 -32.52 14.12 -9.96
C ASN A 596 -32.81 12.83 -10.71
N ILE A 597 -32.35 12.75 -11.97
CA ILE A 597 -32.33 11.54 -12.76
C ILE A 597 -31.14 10.69 -12.28
N VAL A 598 -31.42 9.47 -11.86
CA VAL A 598 -30.39 8.52 -11.35
C VAL A 598 -29.80 7.69 -12.48
N ASN A 599 -30.63 7.27 -13.41
CA ASN A 599 -30.24 6.43 -14.54
C ASN A 599 -31.13 6.66 -15.75
N ILE A 600 -30.54 6.68 -16.96
CA ILE A 600 -31.24 6.66 -18.26
C ILE A 600 -30.64 5.52 -19.08
N HIS A 601 -31.51 4.64 -19.56
CA HIS A 601 -31.12 3.58 -20.46
C HIS A 601 -32.10 3.57 -21.65
N LEU A 602 -31.59 3.81 -22.85
CA LEU A 602 -32.36 3.79 -24.09
C LEU A 602 -31.63 2.89 -25.09
N GLU A 603 -32.33 1.91 -25.60
CA GLU A 603 -31.89 1.05 -26.70
C GLU A 603 -32.62 1.43 -27.97
N CYS A 604 -31.87 1.74 -29.03
CA CYS A 604 -32.40 2.07 -30.34
C CYS A 604 -32.15 0.92 -31.31
N LYS A 605 -33.21 0.42 -31.94
CA LYS A 605 -33.13 -0.66 -32.93
C LYS A 605 -34.19 -0.47 -33.97
N ASP A 606 -33.83 -0.59 -35.26
CA ASP A 606 -34.73 -0.53 -36.41
C ASP A 606 -35.63 0.73 -36.45
N GLY A 607 -35.09 1.90 -36.07
CA GLY A 607 -35.82 3.18 -36.04
C GLY A 607 -36.79 3.35 -34.86
N LEU A 608 -36.78 2.43 -33.91
CA LEU A 608 -37.56 2.50 -32.68
C LEU A 608 -36.66 2.54 -31.48
N PHE A 609 -37.10 3.20 -30.41
CA PHE A 609 -36.39 3.14 -29.14
C PHE A 609 -37.25 2.52 -28.04
N LYS A 610 -36.60 1.87 -27.11
CA LYS A 610 -37.16 1.37 -25.85
C LYS A 610 -36.18 1.60 -24.71
N GLY A 611 -36.66 1.98 -23.53
CA GLY A 611 -35.78 2.15 -22.39
C GLY A 611 -36.49 2.57 -21.14
N TYR A 612 -35.68 2.95 -20.12
CA TYR A 612 -36.19 3.36 -18.83
C TYR A 612 -35.41 4.54 -18.25
N ILE A 613 -36.09 5.35 -17.44
CA ILE A 613 -35.49 6.46 -16.69
C ILE A 613 -35.85 6.30 -15.21
N THR A 614 -34.84 6.35 -14.34
CA THR A 614 -35.03 6.21 -12.90
C THR A 614 -34.79 7.55 -12.23
N PHE A 615 -35.68 7.93 -11.33
CA PHE A 615 -35.65 9.18 -10.56
C PHE A 615 -35.45 8.89 -9.08
N ASN A 616 -34.79 9.80 -8.40
CA ASN A 616 -34.67 9.77 -6.95
C ASN A 616 -35.88 10.48 -6.30
N THR A 617 -37.08 9.95 -6.53
CA THR A 617 -38.31 10.41 -5.91
C THR A 617 -39.29 9.27 -5.70
N GLY A 618 -40.01 9.29 -4.57
CA GLY A 618 -41.11 8.38 -4.23
C GLY A 618 -42.50 9.00 -4.46
N ASP A 619 -42.58 10.26 -4.92
CA ASP A 619 -43.86 10.94 -5.13
C ASP A 619 -44.48 10.53 -6.45
N SER A 620 -45.46 9.63 -6.36
CA SER A 620 -46.21 9.11 -7.53
C SER A 620 -46.99 10.20 -8.31
N LYS A 621 -47.35 11.31 -7.68
CA LYS A 621 -48.03 12.41 -8.37
C LYS A 621 -47.09 13.14 -9.33
N VAL A 622 -45.85 13.39 -8.89
CA VAL A 622 -44.83 14.02 -9.71
C VAL A 622 -44.45 13.11 -10.87
N VAL A 623 -44.25 11.82 -10.62
CA VAL A 623 -43.87 10.84 -11.66
C VAL A 623 -44.99 10.65 -12.69
N ASN A 624 -46.24 10.60 -12.26
CA ASN A 624 -47.39 10.55 -13.19
C ASN A 624 -47.50 11.82 -14.05
N LYS A 625 -47.17 13.00 -13.49
CA LYS A 625 -47.15 14.25 -14.27
C LYS A 625 -46.06 14.18 -15.34
N ILE A 626 -44.85 13.67 -15.00
CA ILE A 626 -43.76 13.46 -15.97
C ILE A 626 -44.22 12.50 -17.08
N CYS A 627 -44.84 11.36 -16.76
CA CYS A 627 -45.34 10.41 -17.75
C CYS A 627 -46.35 11.06 -18.70
N ASN A 628 -47.25 11.90 -18.18
CA ASN A 628 -48.27 12.57 -18.99
C ASN A 628 -47.68 13.64 -19.93
N GLU A 629 -46.68 14.37 -19.49
CA GLU A 629 -46.00 15.35 -20.34
C GLU A 629 -45.09 14.67 -21.39
N LEU A 630 -44.42 13.58 -21.04
CA LEU A 630 -43.61 12.82 -21.99
C LEU A 630 -44.48 12.18 -23.11
N LYS A 631 -45.74 11.76 -22.84
CA LYS A 631 -46.66 11.26 -23.86
C LYS A 631 -47.09 12.32 -24.89
N LYS A 632 -46.91 13.60 -24.59
CA LYS A 632 -47.21 14.70 -25.52
C LYS A 632 -46.04 15.00 -26.47
N VAL A 633 -44.85 14.45 -26.20
CA VAL A 633 -43.66 14.63 -27.03
C VAL A 633 -43.82 13.81 -28.32
N HIS A 634 -43.65 14.47 -29.43
CA HIS A 634 -43.69 13.79 -30.74
C HIS A 634 -42.59 12.71 -30.82
N GLY A 635 -42.98 11.50 -31.15
CA GLY A 635 -42.05 10.36 -31.21
C GLY A 635 -42.09 9.46 -29.97
N ILE A 636 -42.71 9.84 -28.84
CA ILE A 636 -42.92 8.96 -27.69
C ILE A 636 -44.32 8.32 -27.79
N ASP A 637 -44.34 7.00 -27.93
CA ASP A 637 -45.59 6.22 -28.04
C ASP A 637 -46.12 5.81 -26.65
N LYS A 638 -45.22 5.37 -25.76
CA LYS A 638 -45.57 4.93 -24.40
C LYS A 638 -44.63 5.52 -23.35
N ALA A 639 -45.24 5.96 -22.25
CA ALA A 639 -44.52 6.36 -21.03
C ALA A 639 -45.38 5.94 -19.81
N HIS A 640 -44.87 5.04 -18.97
CA HIS A 640 -45.57 4.57 -17.78
C HIS A 640 -44.62 4.18 -16.67
N ILE A 641 -45.10 4.19 -15.44
CA ILE A 641 -44.31 3.77 -14.27
C ILE A 641 -44.10 2.26 -14.37
N LYS A 642 -42.86 1.81 -14.30
CA LYS A 642 -42.52 0.40 -14.24
C LYS A 642 -42.93 -0.16 -12.89
N ASN A 643 -44.00 -0.97 -12.86
CA ASN A 643 -44.35 -1.71 -11.66
C ASN A 643 -43.26 -2.76 -11.36
N LYS A 644 -42.85 -2.84 -10.09
CA LYS A 644 -41.85 -3.83 -9.62
C LYS A 644 -42.31 -5.25 -9.84
#